data_10709f14d35c857277085b59160700be
#
_entry.id   10709f14d35c857277085b59160700be
#
_cell.length_a   1.000
_cell.length_b   1.000
_cell.length_c   1.000
_cell.angle_alpha   90.00
_cell.angle_beta   90.00
_cell.angle_gamma   90.00
#
_symmetry.space_group_name_H-M   'P 1'
#
loop_
_entity.id
_entity.type
_entity.pdbx_description
1 polymer ?
#
loop_
_entity_poly.entity_id
_entity_poly.type
_entity_poly.pdbx_seq_one_letter_code
_entity_poly.pdbx_strand_id
1 'polypeptide(L)'
;MKRAALLLLIAVLAAAFFAFDLHHYLTLEALQEKREEFAALKAQSPWLVAGVAFAGYVLVTALSLPGAAVMSLAIGALFGLLWGTLLVSFASSIGATLAFLVSRYLLRDAVQQRFGDKLKAINDGIAKDGVLYLFMLRLVPAFPFFLINLLMGLTPMRARTFYWVSQVGMLAGTLVFVNAGTQLAQLQSLSGILSPGLLFSFVLLGVFPMIANKFIRWLQRRRVYAKWQRPARFDRNLIVIGGGAAGLVSAYIAAAVKAKVTLIEAHKMGGDCLNYGCVPSKALIRSAKLAQQMRHGEHYGLSSTQPEFSFRKVMTRVHEVIRTVAPHDSVERYTGLGVEVLQGYARITDPWTVEIKLNDGTTQTLTTRSIVIATGARPFVPPLPGLEEVGYVTSDTLWSTFAELDEAPKRLVVLGGGPIGCELAQSFARLGSGVTQIEMAPRIMIREDLEVSELARASLSADGVELLTDHKAVRCEKEGERKFIVVEHDGQTRRIEFDALIAAVGRSARLKGFGLEELGIPTQRTVTTNDYLETLYPNIYAAGDVAGPYQFTHTASHQAWYAAVNALFGDFKRFKVDYSVIPWSTFIDPEVARVGLNEQEAKEKGIAYEVVKFNNEELDRAIADGTAHGFVKVLTVPGKDKILGVTIVGEHAGDLLAEFVLAMKHGLGLNKILGTIHIYPTLAEANKYAAGEWKRAHAPQKLLVWLERFHAWRRG
;
A
#
# COMPACT_ATOMS: atom_id res chain seq x y z
N MET A 1 41.09 -19.68 12.89
CA MET A 1 41.67 -19.39 14.20
C MET A 1 41.60 -17.90 14.60
N LYS A 2 42.17 -16.95 13.83
CA LYS A 2 42.16 -15.50 14.21
C LYS A 2 40.76 -14.89 14.43
N ARG A 3 39.72 -15.24 13.60
CA ARG A 3 38.35 -14.77 13.77
C ARG A 3 37.68 -15.30 15.03
N ALA A 4 37.86 -16.59 15.33
CA ALA A 4 37.30 -17.22 16.52
C ALA A 4 37.91 -16.65 17.82
N ALA A 5 39.22 -16.42 17.82
CA ALA A 5 39.92 -15.83 18.97
C ALA A 5 39.45 -14.39 19.25
N LEU A 6 39.18 -13.58 18.18
CA LEU A 6 38.71 -12.22 18.33
C LEU A 6 37.23 -12.18 18.76
N LEU A 7 36.39 -13.07 18.25
CA LEU A 7 35.00 -13.22 18.73
C LEU A 7 34.94 -13.67 20.18
N LEU A 8 35.85 -14.60 20.62
CA LEU A 8 35.96 -15.01 22.00
C LEU A 8 36.38 -13.84 22.89
N LEU A 9 37.36 -13.04 22.45
CA LEU A 9 37.80 -11.84 23.20
C LEU A 9 36.63 -10.84 23.36
N ILE A 10 35.87 -10.58 22.29
CA ILE A 10 34.68 -9.69 22.34
C ILE A 10 33.62 -10.25 23.30
N ALA A 11 33.35 -11.55 23.24
CA ALA A 11 32.41 -12.23 24.14
C ALA A 11 32.88 -12.20 25.60
N VAL A 12 34.18 -12.39 25.85
CA VAL A 12 34.78 -12.28 27.20
C VAL A 12 34.70 -10.86 27.73
N LEU A 13 35.01 -9.87 26.92
CA LEU A 13 34.87 -8.44 27.32
C LEU A 13 33.43 -8.03 27.60
N ALA A 14 32.49 -8.51 26.81
CA ALA A 14 31.06 -8.27 27.03
C ALA A 14 30.58 -9.03 28.29
N ALA A 15 31.00 -10.27 28.48
CA ALA A 15 30.68 -11.06 29.68
C ALA A 15 31.29 -10.41 30.95
N ALA A 16 32.53 -9.95 30.87
CA ALA A 16 33.20 -9.25 31.98
C ALA A 16 32.43 -7.94 32.32
N PHE A 17 31.97 -7.21 31.31
CA PHE A 17 31.18 -6.00 31.54
C PHE A 17 29.93 -6.26 32.38
N PHE A 18 29.21 -7.35 32.12
CA PHE A 18 28.03 -7.74 32.91
C PHE A 18 28.39 -8.47 34.21
N ALA A 19 29.44 -9.32 34.21
CA ALA A 19 29.87 -10.08 35.39
C ALA A 19 30.45 -9.19 36.52
N PHE A 20 31.10 -8.09 36.16
CA PHE A 20 31.59 -7.09 37.10
C PHE A 20 30.58 -5.94 37.38
N ASP A 21 29.32 -6.14 36.97
CA ASP A 21 28.22 -5.16 37.17
C ASP A 21 28.55 -3.74 36.67
N LEU A 22 29.44 -3.61 35.69
CA LEU A 22 29.86 -2.32 35.13
C LEU A 22 28.70 -1.52 34.53
N HIS A 23 27.61 -2.21 34.17
CA HIS A 23 26.37 -1.56 33.69
C HIS A 23 25.71 -0.72 34.81
N HIS A 24 25.89 -1.06 36.08
CA HIS A 24 25.36 -0.33 37.22
C HIS A 24 26.00 1.04 37.35
N TYR A 25 27.28 1.16 37.00
CA TYR A 25 28.03 2.44 37.00
C TYR A 25 27.63 3.36 35.82
N LEU A 26 26.89 2.85 34.86
CA LEU A 26 26.37 3.62 33.71
C LEU A 26 24.96 4.14 33.95
N THR A 27 24.48 4.17 35.18
CA THR A 27 23.19 4.76 35.55
C THR A 27 23.37 6.21 36.02
N LEU A 28 22.29 7.01 35.89
CA LEU A 28 22.31 8.41 36.30
C LEU A 28 22.51 8.54 37.82
N GLU A 29 21.93 7.59 38.56
CA GLU A 29 22.02 7.54 40.03
C GLU A 29 23.45 7.30 40.51
N ALA A 30 24.14 6.32 39.96
CA ALA A 30 25.55 6.01 40.30
C ALA A 30 26.51 7.18 39.97
N LEU A 31 26.19 7.94 38.91
CA LEU A 31 26.95 9.12 38.52
C LEU A 31 26.73 10.29 39.47
N GLN A 32 25.53 10.45 40.01
CA GLN A 32 25.23 11.48 41.01
C GLN A 32 25.90 11.17 42.37
N GLU A 33 25.87 9.90 42.77
CA GLU A 33 26.44 9.44 44.04
C GLU A 33 27.98 9.61 44.11
N LYS A 34 28.67 9.34 42.96
CA LYS A 34 30.14 9.44 42.87
C LYS A 34 30.68 10.75 42.28
N ARG A 35 29.84 11.76 42.14
CA ARG A 35 30.19 13.03 41.46
C ARG A 35 31.39 13.72 42.10
N GLU A 36 31.43 13.82 43.43
CA GLU A 36 32.50 14.50 44.16
C GLU A 36 33.83 13.76 44.03
N GLU A 37 33.80 12.42 44.07
CA GLU A 37 34.97 11.56 43.89
C GLU A 37 35.57 11.73 42.48
N PHE A 38 34.74 11.71 41.45
CA PHE A 38 35.17 11.94 40.06
C PHE A 38 35.66 13.39 39.84
N ALA A 39 35.07 14.38 40.47
CA ALA A 39 35.51 15.78 40.38
C ALA A 39 36.89 15.96 41.02
N ALA A 40 37.14 15.33 42.18
CA ALA A 40 38.44 15.35 42.87
C ALA A 40 39.53 14.64 42.04
N LEU A 41 39.23 13.46 41.46
CA LEU A 41 40.13 12.73 40.57
C LEU A 41 40.49 13.54 39.32
N LYS A 42 39.52 14.23 38.74
CA LYS A 42 39.74 15.11 37.58
C LYS A 42 40.63 16.30 37.94
N ALA A 43 40.50 16.87 39.13
CA ALA A 43 41.34 17.98 39.58
C ALA A 43 42.80 17.53 39.74
N GLN A 44 43.04 16.28 40.22
CA GLN A 44 44.37 15.71 40.41
C GLN A 44 45.03 15.26 39.09
N SER A 45 44.26 14.66 38.18
CA SER A 45 44.79 14.03 36.95
C SER A 45 43.83 14.19 35.78
N PRO A 46 43.64 15.39 35.23
CA PRO A 46 42.62 15.69 34.23
C PRO A 46 42.75 14.86 32.94
N TRP A 47 44.00 14.63 32.49
CA TRP A 47 44.29 13.88 31.29
C TRP A 47 44.06 12.36 31.45
N LEU A 48 44.30 11.81 32.63
CA LEU A 48 44.03 10.42 32.93
C LEU A 48 42.52 10.16 32.91
N VAL A 49 41.74 11.00 33.59
CA VAL A 49 40.28 10.89 33.67
C VAL A 49 39.66 11.04 32.27
N ALA A 50 40.16 12.00 31.46
CA ALA A 50 39.72 12.18 30.10
C ALA A 50 40.07 10.95 29.22
N GLY A 51 41.26 10.39 29.38
CA GLY A 51 41.69 9.18 28.65
C GLY A 51 40.87 7.95 29.01
N VAL A 52 40.57 7.73 30.30
CA VAL A 52 39.73 6.61 30.75
C VAL A 52 38.30 6.79 30.28
N ALA A 53 37.70 7.97 30.36
CA ALA A 53 36.38 8.27 29.87
C ALA A 53 36.29 8.07 28.35
N PHE A 54 37.29 8.52 27.60
CA PHE A 54 37.39 8.31 26.16
C PHE A 54 37.47 6.83 25.77
N ALA A 55 38.40 6.10 26.40
CA ALA A 55 38.58 4.67 26.14
C ALA A 55 37.36 3.85 26.53
N GLY A 56 36.74 4.14 27.67
CA GLY A 56 35.49 3.51 28.09
C GLY A 56 34.34 3.77 27.12
N TYR A 57 34.21 4.98 26.63
CA TYR A 57 33.18 5.33 25.63
C TYR A 57 33.42 4.57 24.29
N VAL A 58 34.67 4.55 23.84
CA VAL A 58 35.05 3.80 22.63
C VAL A 58 34.72 2.32 22.81
N LEU A 59 35.05 1.74 23.96
CA LEU A 59 34.80 0.32 24.25
C LEU A 59 33.29 -0.01 24.22
N VAL A 60 32.48 0.76 24.96
CA VAL A 60 31.02 0.58 25.03
C VAL A 60 30.38 0.65 23.65
N THR A 61 30.79 1.64 22.85
CA THR A 61 30.24 1.83 21.50
C THR A 61 30.77 0.79 20.50
N ALA A 62 32.03 0.38 20.59
CA ALA A 62 32.62 -0.68 19.75
C ALA A 62 31.99 -2.04 19.99
N LEU A 63 31.68 -2.36 21.25
CA LEU A 63 30.97 -3.59 21.65
C LEU A 63 29.46 -3.50 21.42
N SER A 64 28.95 -2.35 20.94
CA SER A 64 27.52 -2.11 20.71
C SER A 64 26.65 -2.28 21.97
N LEU A 65 27.21 -1.97 23.14
CA LEU A 65 26.50 -2.03 24.42
C LEU A 65 25.56 -0.82 24.60
N PRO A 66 24.43 -0.97 25.33
CA PRO A 66 23.60 0.14 25.71
C PRO A 66 24.33 1.03 26.72
N GLY A 67 24.08 2.36 26.70
CA GLY A 67 24.66 3.30 27.68
C GLY A 67 25.34 4.53 27.08
N ALA A 68 25.55 4.59 25.76
CA ALA A 68 26.21 5.73 25.10
C ALA A 68 25.54 7.10 25.41
N ALA A 69 24.22 7.14 25.52
CA ALA A 69 23.49 8.36 25.88
C ALA A 69 23.80 8.80 27.30
N VAL A 70 23.79 7.86 28.26
CA VAL A 70 24.12 8.12 29.67
C VAL A 70 25.56 8.58 29.81
N MET A 71 26.49 7.92 29.11
CA MET A 71 27.90 8.33 29.08
C MET A 71 28.09 9.74 28.49
N SER A 72 27.31 10.11 27.48
CA SER A 72 27.35 11.47 26.91
C SER A 72 26.94 12.53 27.94
N LEU A 73 25.85 12.25 28.70
CA LEU A 73 25.39 13.09 29.78
C LEU A 73 26.46 13.19 30.89
N ALA A 74 27.06 12.06 31.29
CA ALA A 74 28.10 11.98 32.29
C ALA A 74 29.36 12.77 31.92
N ILE A 75 29.84 12.60 30.72
CA ILE A 75 31.00 13.31 30.18
C ILE A 75 30.69 14.81 30.09
N GLY A 76 29.46 15.20 29.70
CA GLY A 76 28.99 16.57 29.72
C GLY A 76 29.00 17.19 31.14
N ALA A 77 28.54 16.41 32.12
CA ALA A 77 28.53 16.81 33.54
C ALA A 77 29.95 17.01 34.12
N LEU A 78 30.90 16.16 33.73
CA LEU A 78 32.27 16.19 34.25
C LEU A 78 33.17 17.17 33.50
N PHE A 79 33.08 17.27 32.18
CA PHE A 79 34.03 18.03 31.36
C PHE A 79 33.46 19.34 30.79
N GLY A 80 32.15 19.56 30.95
CA GLY A 80 31.46 20.72 30.41
C GLY A 80 31.19 20.59 28.92
N LEU A 81 30.59 21.63 28.34
CA LEU A 81 30.08 21.57 26.97
C LEU A 81 31.20 21.38 25.92
N LEU A 82 32.26 22.19 25.97
CA LEU A 82 33.29 22.20 24.91
C LEU A 82 34.13 20.90 24.92
N TRP A 83 34.77 20.60 26.04
CA TRP A 83 35.63 19.44 26.21
C TRP A 83 34.83 18.12 26.18
N GLY A 84 33.64 18.12 26.78
CA GLY A 84 32.72 16.97 26.72
C GLY A 84 32.29 16.66 25.29
N THR A 85 31.97 17.68 24.50
CA THR A 85 31.59 17.48 23.09
C THR A 85 32.76 16.94 22.27
N LEU A 86 33.96 17.44 22.45
CA LEU A 86 35.15 16.93 21.77
C LEU A 86 35.40 15.45 22.12
N LEU A 87 35.43 15.11 23.40
CA LEU A 87 35.65 13.75 23.88
C LEU A 87 34.58 12.77 23.30
N VAL A 88 33.29 13.10 23.47
CA VAL A 88 32.18 12.25 23.04
C VAL A 88 32.14 12.11 21.52
N SER A 89 32.34 13.21 20.79
CA SER A 89 32.29 13.23 19.33
C SER A 89 33.33 12.30 18.71
N PHE A 90 34.58 12.37 19.15
CA PHE A 90 35.65 11.52 18.64
C PHE A 90 35.51 10.07 19.16
N ALA A 91 35.20 9.87 20.44
CA ALA A 91 35.05 8.56 21.03
C ALA A 91 33.89 7.76 20.39
N SER A 92 32.74 8.42 20.20
CA SER A 92 31.57 7.80 19.56
C SER A 92 31.83 7.42 18.09
N SER A 93 32.54 8.25 17.34
CA SER A 93 32.83 7.99 15.92
C SER A 93 33.89 6.89 15.76
N ILE A 94 34.90 6.83 16.62
CA ILE A 94 35.90 5.76 16.63
C ILE A 94 35.22 4.44 17.04
N GLY A 95 34.46 4.41 18.13
CA GLY A 95 33.77 3.23 18.58
C GLY A 95 32.74 2.72 17.56
N ALA A 96 31.97 3.61 16.95
CA ALA A 96 31.06 3.27 15.86
C ALA A 96 31.79 2.63 14.66
N THR A 97 32.98 3.17 14.32
CA THR A 97 33.79 2.64 13.21
C THR A 97 34.38 1.26 13.58
N LEU A 98 34.78 1.04 14.81
CA LEU A 98 35.20 -0.29 15.26
C LEU A 98 34.04 -1.31 15.20
N ALA A 99 32.83 -0.93 15.67
CA ALA A 99 31.64 -1.78 15.52
C ALA A 99 31.30 -2.10 14.06
N PHE A 100 31.42 -1.11 13.17
CA PHE A 100 31.26 -1.26 11.73
C PHE A 100 32.28 -2.26 11.16
N LEU A 101 33.56 -2.18 11.56
CA LEU A 101 34.60 -3.11 11.11
C LEU A 101 34.41 -4.52 11.67
N VAL A 102 33.99 -4.65 12.94
CA VAL A 102 33.63 -5.92 13.55
C VAL A 102 32.48 -6.59 12.77
N SER A 103 31.43 -5.84 12.46
CA SER A 103 30.33 -6.35 11.64
C SER A 103 30.81 -6.81 10.27
N ARG A 104 31.63 -6.02 9.60
CA ARG A 104 32.14 -6.31 8.26
C ARG A 104 32.99 -7.58 8.19
N TYR A 105 33.87 -7.78 9.15
CA TYR A 105 34.89 -8.82 9.07
C TYR A 105 34.59 -10.06 9.92
N LEU A 106 33.76 -9.91 10.98
CA LEU A 106 33.52 -10.97 11.93
C LEU A 106 32.07 -11.47 11.98
N LEU A 107 31.08 -10.59 11.88
CA LEU A 107 29.68 -10.90 12.15
C LEU A 107 28.80 -10.90 10.89
N ARG A 108 29.40 -10.86 9.70
CA ARG A 108 28.68 -10.70 8.43
C ARG A 108 27.50 -11.67 8.30
N ASP A 109 27.76 -12.96 8.49
CA ASP A 109 26.78 -14.03 8.26
C ASP A 109 25.64 -13.97 9.30
N ALA A 110 25.96 -13.72 10.57
CA ALA A 110 24.98 -13.61 11.65
C ALA A 110 24.08 -12.37 11.52
N VAL A 111 24.67 -11.22 11.12
CA VAL A 111 23.90 -9.98 10.92
C VAL A 111 23.02 -10.08 9.69
N GLN A 112 23.49 -10.70 8.62
CA GLN A 112 22.72 -10.90 7.39
C GLN A 112 21.53 -11.84 7.60
N GLN A 113 21.68 -12.91 8.37
CA GLN A 113 20.58 -13.82 8.71
C GLN A 113 19.51 -13.13 9.59
N ARG A 114 19.92 -12.30 10.53
CA ARG A 114 18.99 -11.69 11.51
C ARG A 114 18.32 -10.39 11.02
N PHE A 115 18.95 -9.65 10.11
CA PHE A 115 18.53 -8.32 9.69
C PHE A 115 18.50 -8.13 8.17
N GLY A 116 18.41 -9.19 7.37
CA GLY A 116 18.48 -9.17 5.91
C GLY A 116 17.50 -8.20 5.25
N ASP A 117 16.24 -8.15 5.71
CA ASP A 117 15.22 -7.24 5.16
C ASP A 117 15.57 -5.75 5.38
N LYS A 118 16.13 -5.43 6.57
CA LYS A 118 16.58 -4.06 6.87
C LYS A 118 17.83 -3.69 6.06
N LEU A 119 18.65 -4.68 5.72
CA LEU A 119 19.83 -4.48 4.89
C LEU A 119 19.47 -4.10 3.46
N LYS A 120 18.40 -4.68 2.90
CA LYS A 120 17.90 -4.32 1.57
C LYS A 120 17.51 -2.84 1.53
N ALA A 121 16.71 -2.38 2.49
CA ALA A 121 16.31 -0.96 2.59
C ALA A 121 17.51 0.00 2.72
N ILE A 122 18.56 -0.40 3.44
CA ILE A 122 19.79 0.39 3.59
C ILE A 122 20.60 0.42 2.29
N ASN A 123 20.73 -0.72 1.60
CA ASN A 123 21.43 -0.78 0.32
C ASN A 123 20.72 0.06 -0.75
N ASP A 124 19.39 0.00 -0.81
CA ASP A 124 18.57 0.83 -1.70
C ASP A 124 18.73 2.33 -1.37
N GLY A 125 18.76 2.68 -0.08
CA GLY A 125 19.04 4.05 0.37
C GLY A 125 20.43 4.54 -0.02
N ILE A 126 21.46 3.69 0.12
CA ILE A 126 22.83 4.04 -0.29
C ILE A 126 22.94 4.14 -1.81
N ALA A 127 22.30 3.27 -2.56
CA ALA A 127 22.28 3.32 -4.03
C ALA A 127 21.63 4.62 -4.53
N LYS A 128 20.58 5.09 -3.83
CA LYS A 128 19.85 6.30 -4.18
C LYS A 128 20.56 7.59 -3.74
N ASP A 129 20.93 7.68 -2.47
CA ASP A 129 21.40 8.92 -1.82
C ASP A 129 22.90 8.89 -1.44
N GLY A 130 23.59 7.76 -1.62
CA GLY A 130 25.02 7.60 -1.36
C GLY A 130 25.42 7.94 0.09
N VAL A 131 26.43 8.78 0.23
CA VAL A 131 26.97 9.22 1.53
C VAL A 131 25.96 10.03 2.34
N LEU A 132 25.07 10.77 1.68
CA LEU A 132 24.02 11.57 2.34
C LEU A 132 23.04 10.68 3.11
N TYR A 133 22.81 9.45 2.67
CA TYR A 133 21.94 8.50 3.39
C TYR A 133 22.47 8.19 4.80
N LEU A 134 23.76 7.88 4.94
CA LEU A 134 24.37 7.69 6.26
C LEU A 134 24.31 8.97 7.12
N PHE A 135 24.58 10.13 6.50
CA PHE A 135 24.48 11.41 7.21
C PHE A 135 23.08 11.63 7.80
N MET A 136 22.04 11.35 7.00
CA MET A 136 20.64 11.42 7.43
C MET A 136 20.33 10.47 8.60
N LEU A 137 20.81 9.21 8.51
CA LEU A 137 20.64 8.22 9.59
C LEU A 137 21.35 8.63 10.89
N ARG A 138 22.46 9.39 10.80
CA ARG A 138 23.21 9.90 11.97
C ARG A 138 22.58 11.14 12.59
N LEU A 139 22.03 11.99 11.75
CA LEU A 139 21.43 13.24 12.21
C LEU A 139 20.08 13.02 12.91
N VAL A 140 19.30 12.01 12.44
CA VAL A 140 18.01 11.65 13.02
C VAL A 140 18.11 10.31 13.73
N PRO A 141 17.89 10.25 15.05
CA PRO A 141 17.94 9.01 15.82
C PRO A 141 16.67 8.15 15.61
N ALA A 142 16.35 7.83 14.35
CA ALA A 142 15.22 6.99 13.99
C ALA A 142 15.50 5.49 14.21
N PHE A 143 16.79 5.12 14.23
CA PHE A 143 17.25 3.76 14.47
C PHE A 143 18.21 3.72 15.64
N PRO A 144 18.25 2.60 16.38
CA PRO A 144 19.25 2.42 17.44
C PRO A 144 20.67 2.59 16.89
N PHE A 145 21.50 3.34 17.62
CA PHE A 145 22.87 3.67 17.23
C PHE A 145 23.69 2.44 16.80
N PHE A 146 23.64 1.37 17.59
CA PHE A 146 24.39 0.13 17.32
C PHE A 146 23.91 -0.56 16.02
N LEU A 147 22.62 -0.47 15.72
CA LEU A 147 22.06 -1.12 14.53
C LEU A 147 22.59 -0.49 13.24
N ILE A 148 22.71 0.84 13.21
CA ILE A 148 23.31 1.56 12.07
C ILE A 148 24.75 1.11 11.87
N ASN A 149 25.55 1.00 12.95
CA ASN A 149 26.96 0.56 12.87
C ASN A 149 27.08 -0.84 12.26
N LEU A 150 26.26 -1.78 12.74
CA LEU A 150 26.28 -3.18 12.30
C LEU A 150 25.83 -3.32 10.85
N LEU A 151 24.69 -2.71 10.47
CA LEU A 151 24.14 -2.83 9.13
C LEU A 151 25.00 -2.13 8.07
N MET A 152 25.54 -0.94 8.39
CA MET A 152 26.44 -0.23 7.48
C MET A 152 27.77 -0.99 7.24
N GLY A 153 28.19 -1.81 8.19
CA GLY A 153 29.33 -2.73 8.03
C GLY A 153 29.18 -3.72 6.89
N LEU A 154 27.95 -4.11 6.55
CA LEU A 154 27.63 -5.05 5.45
C LEU A 154 27.51 -4.37 4.08
N THR A 155 27.53 -3.05 4.04
CA THR A 155 27.40 -2.26 2.80
C THR A 155 28.77 -2.06 2.12
N PRO A 156 28.85 -1.66 0.83
CA PRO A 156 30.11 -1.38 0.16
C PRO A 156 30.80 -0.10 0.63
N MET A 157 30.26 0.65 1.60
CA MET A 157 30.79 1.92 2.09
C MET A 157 32.19 1.75 2.67
N ARG A 158 33.14 2.62 2.32
CA ARG A 158 34.50 2.61 2.88
C ARG A 158 34.50 3.07 4.34
N ALA A 159 35.32 2.43 5.19
CA ALA A 159 35.43 2.76 6.63
C ALA A 159 35.78 4.23 6.88
N ARG A 160 36.69 4.81 6.06
CA ARG A 160 37.05 6.25 6.14
C ARG A 160 35.86 7.15 5.89
N THR A 161 35.02 6.83 4.90
CA THR A 161 33.79 7.57 4.58
C THR A 161 32.77 7.43 5.74
N PHE A 162 32.61 6.23 6.27
CA PHE A 162 31.74 5.97 7.42
C PHE A 162 32.15 6.79 8.65
N TYR A 163 33.47 6.84 8.96
CA TYR A 163 34.01 7.61 10.07
C TYR A 163 33.66 9.11 9.94
N TRP A 164 34.07 9.76 8.85
CA TRP A 164 33.89 11.19 8.68
C TRP A 164 32.42 11.62 8.60
N VAL A 165 31.61 10.83 7.93
CA VAL A 165 30.17 11.11 7.86
C VAL A 165 29.50 10.93 9.21
N SER A 166 29.91 9.92 10.00
CA SER A 166 29.43 9.74 11.37
C SER A 166 29.90 10.87 12.27
N GLN A 167 31.17 11.28 12.15
CA GLN A 167 31.73 12.40 12.92
C GLN A 167 30.91 13.69 12.76
N VAL A 168 30.60 14.06 11.51
CA VAL A 168 29.84 15.29 11.22
C VAL A 168 28.34 15.09 11.51
N GLY A 169 27.79 13.95 11.15
CA GLY A 169 26.37 13.68 11.29
C GLY A 169 25.89 13.55 12.74
N MET A 170 26.76 13.06 13.63
CA MET A 170 26.42 12.91 15.06
C MET A 170 26.72 14.17 15.88
N LEU A 171 27.50 15.13 15.37
CA LEU A 171 28.00 16.28 16.15
C LEU A 171 26.86 17.10 16.77
N ALA A 172 25.80 17.37 16.01
CA ALA A 172 24.66 18.14 16.50
C ALA A 172 23.92 17.41 17.65
N GLY A 173 23.69 16.10 17.51
CA GLY A 173 23.13 15.27 18.57
C GLY A 173 24.05 15.20 19.80
N THR A 174 25.34 15.04 19.59
CA THR A 174 26.35 15.03 20.66
C THR A 174 26.32 16.34 21.46
N LEU A 175 26.28 17.49 20.79
CA LEU A 175 26.15 18.80 21.45
C LEU A 175 24.93 18.88 22.36
N VAL A 176 23.79 18.39 21.88
CA VAL A 176 22.53 18.43 22.64
C VAL A 176 22.61 17.54 23.89
N PHE A 177 23.12 16.30 23.75
CA PHE A 177 23.27 15.38 24.88
C PHE A 177 24.30 15.90 25.91
N VAL A 178 25.45 16.36 25.45
CA VAL A 178 26.53 16.89 26.32
C VAL A 178 26.04 18.15 27.03
N ASN A 179 25.30 19.04 26.34
CA ASN A 179 24.72 20.23 26.98
C ASN A 179 23.72 19.87 28.08
N ALA A 180 22.83 18.89 27.80
CA ALA A 180 21.90 18.39 28.82
C ALA A 180 22.66 17.84 30.04
N GLY A 181 23.76 17.09 29.84
CA GLY A 181 24.65 16.64 30.94
C GLY A 181 25.29 17.77 31.73
N THR A 182 25.77 18.80 31.05
CA THR A 182 26.33 19.99 31.66
C THR A 182 25.32 20.71 32.57
N GLN A 183 24.08 20.81 32.10
CA GLN A 183 23.00 21.43 32.88
C GLN A 183 22.56 20.57 34.07
N LEU A 184 22.52 19.23 33.90
CA LEU A 184 22.25 18.30 35.01
C LEU A 184 23.30 18.40 36.12
N ALA A 185 24.57 18.66 35.80
CA ALA A 185 25.63 18.84 36.77
C ALA A 185 25.48 20.09 37.64
N GLN A 186 24.74 21.09 37.19
CA GLN A 186 24.50 22.34 37.92
C GLN A 186 23.35 22.24 38.94
N LEU A 187 22.62 21.12 38.98
CA LEU A 187 21.53 20.90 39.91
C LEU A 187 22.04 20.69 41.34
N GLN A 188 21.78 21.68 42.20
CA GLN A 188 22.08 21.62 43.61
C GLN A 188 20.87 21.30 44.50
N SER A 189 19.65 21.35 43.94
CA SER A 189 18.41 21.06 44.65
C SER A 189 17.27 20.67 43.68
N LEU A 190 16.19 20.05 44.20
CA LEU A 190 14.99 19.73 43.46
C LEU A 190 14.34 20.97 42.80
N SER A 191 14.48 22.17 43.37
CA SER A 191 14.03 23.43 42.79
C SER A 191 14.82 23.84 41.53
N GLY A 192 16.04 23.38 41.36
CA GLY A 192 16.88 23.60 40.18
C GLY A 192 16.39 22.87 38.91
N ILE A 193 15.51 21.87 39.06
CA ILE A 193 14.90 21.15 37.92
C ILE A 193 14.08 22.09 37.01
N LEU A 194 13.55 23.18 37.57
CA LEU A 194 12.80 24.22 36.85
C LEU A 194 13.70 25.33 36.30
N SER A 195 15.03 25.19 36.36
CA SER A 195 15.93 26.21 35.80
C SER A 195 15.70 26.35 34.29
N PRO A 196 15.67 27.59 33.74
CA PRO A 196 15.43 27.85 32.32
C PRO A 196 16.42 27.10 31.39
N GLY A 197 17.69 26.98 31.82
CA GLY A 197 18.74 26.30 31.08
C GLY A 197 18.49 24.79 30.96
N LEU A 198 18.05 24.15 32.04
CA LEU A 198 17.74 22.70 32.02
C LEU A 198 16.48 22.43 31.24
N LEU A 199 15.40 23.20 31.45
CA LEU A 199 14.16 23.06 30.66
C LEU A 199 14.43 23.25 29.18
N PHE A 200 15.21 24.28 28.81
CA PHE A 200 15.60 24.50 27.40
C PHE A 200 16.38 23.31 26.85
N SER A 201 17.31 22.71 27.59
CA SER A 201 18.10 21.55 27.16
C SER A 201 17.23 20.32 26.95
N PHE A 202 16.25 20.05 27.82
CA PHE A 202 15.31 18.94 27.65
C PHE A 202 14.33 19.19 26.49
N VAL A 203 13.83 20.41 26.35
CA VAL A 203 13.01 20.79 25.20
C VAL A 203 13.82 20.62 23.90
N LEU A 204 15.07 21.09 23.87
CA LEU A 204 15.94 20.92 22.71
C LEU A 204 16.20 19.46 22.41
N LEU A 205 16.43 18.61 23.39
CA LEU A 205 16.63 17.17 23.25
C LEU A 205 15.37 16.51 22.63
N GLY A 206 14.17 16.87 23.10
CA GLY A 206 12.91 16.36 22.58
C GLY A 206 12.56 16.86 21.17
N VAL A 207 12.87 18.12 20.86
CA VAL A 207 12.53 18.74 19.56
C VAL A 207 13.62 18.50 18.50
N PHE A 208 14.86 18.20 18.91
CA PHE A 208 15.99 17.98 17.99
C PHE A 208 15.69 17.02 16.83
N PRO A 209 15.09 15.83 17.04
CA PRO A 209 14.76 14.93 15.92
C PRO A 209 13.80 15.56 14.91
N MET A 210 12.89 16.43 15.36
CA MET A 210 11.95 17.15 14.50
C MET A 210 12.66 18.20 13.64
N ILE A 211 13.58 18.98 14.27
CA ILE A 211 14.40 19.98 13.56
C ILE A 211 15.30 19.28 12.55
N ALA A 212 15.98 18.22 12.94
CA ALA A 212 16.86 17.43 12.08
C ALA A 212 16.09 16.86 10.88
N ASN A 213 14.90 16.30 11.08
CA ASN A 213 14.04 15.83 10.00
C ASN A 213 13.61 16.97 9.04
N LYS A 214 13.29 18.16 9.55
CA LYS A 214 12.97 19.33 8.72
C LYS A 214 14.19 19.78 7.89
N PHE A 215 15.37 19.80 8.49
CA PHE A 215 16.62 20.18 7.84
C PHE A 215 16.99 19.20 6.70
N ILE A 216 16.89 17.90 6.95
CA ILE A 216 17.14 16.88 5.92
C ILE A 216 16.18 17.03 4.75
N ARG A 217 14.89 17.20 5.02
CA ARG A 217 13.90 17.42 3.97
C ARG A 217 14.20 18.69 3.16
N TRP A 218 14.66 19.73 3.82
CA TRP A 218 15.08 20.96 3.15
C TRP A 218 16.26 20.72 2.21
N LEU A 219 17.29 19.96 2.65
CA LEU A 219 18.44 19.59 1.82
C LEU A 219 18.01 18.75 0.60
N GLN A 220 17.15 17.74 0.80
CA GLN A 220 16.64 16.91 -0.30
C GLN A 220 15.84 17.74 -1.30
N ARG A 221 14.91 18.58 -0.79
CA ARG A 221 14.14 19.50 -1.64
C ARG A 221 15.06 20.43 -2.44
N ARG A 222 16.06 21.05 -1.80
CA ARG A 222 16.99 21.95 -2.47
C ARG A 222 17.75 21.24 -3.61
N ARG A 223 18.14 19.97 -3.43
CA ARG A 223 18.81 19.18 -4.46
C ARG A 223 17.90 18.88 -5.65
N VAL A 224 16.66 18.46 -5.38
CA VAL A 224 15.68 18.09 -6.44
C VAL A 224 15.28 19.30 -7.26
N TYR A 225 15.09 20.46 -6.61
CA TYR A 225 14.68 21.69 -7.28
C TYR A 225 15.82 22.55 -7.81
N ALA A 226 17.09 22.12 -7.70
CA ALA A 226 18.25 22.93 -8.03
C ALA A 226 18.28 23.47 -9.48
N LYS A 227 17.63 22.78 -10.42
CA LYS A 227 17.55 23.15 -11.83
C LYS A 227 16.40 24.09 -12.16
N TRP A 228 15.47 24.32 -11.21
CA TRP A 228 14.19 24.95 -11.44
C TRP A 228 14.06 26.26 -10.66
N GLN A 229 13.46 27.27 -11.27
CA GLN A 229 13.11 28.52 -10.58
C GLN A 229 11.70 28.42 -10.02
N ARG A 230 11.59 28.54 -8.69
CA ARG A 230 10.29 28.56 -8.04
C ARG A 230 9.60 29.89 -8.25
N PRO A 231 8.33 29.95 -8.71
CA PRO A 231 7.54 31.16 -8.80
C PRO A 231 7.41 31.88 -7.45
N ALA A 232 7.47 33.23 -7.46
CA ALA A 232 7.27 34.03 -6.25
C ALA A 232 5.79 34.00 -5.77
N ARG A 233 4.86 33.87 -6.71
CA ARG A 233 3.41 33.74 -6.48
C ARG A 233 2.88 32.59 -7.33
N PHE A 234 1.75 32.02 -6.91
CA PHE A 234 1.09 30.92 -7.59
C PHE A 234 -0.35 31.30 -7.92
N ASP A 235 -0.82 30.88 -9.09
CA ASP A 235 -2.22 31.06 -9.52
C ASP A 235 -3.15 30.16 -8.73
N ARG A 236 -2.65 28.95 -8.33
CA ARG A 236 -3.42 27.89 -7.69
C ARG A 236 -2.70 27.33 -6.47
N ASN A 237 -3.49 26.79 -5.52
CA ASN A 237 -2.96 25.96 -4.43
C ASN A 237 -2.74 24.53 -4.91
N LEU A 238 -3.63 24.05 -5.80
CA LEU A 238 -3.58 22.69 -6.32
C LEU A 238 -4.05 22.67 -7.79
N ILE A 239 -3.32 21.96 -8.64
CA ILE A 239 -3.78 21.52 -9.96
C ILE A 239 -3.90 19.99 -9.92
N VAL A 240 -5.04 19.49 -10.40
CA VAL A 240 -5.34 18.08 -10.50
C VAL A 240 -5.46 17.71 -11.98
N ILE A 241 -4.72 16.71 -12.43
CA ILE A 241 -4.69 16.26 -13.83
C ILE A 241 -5.41 14.93 -13.95
N GLY A 242 -6.59 14.95 -14.57
CA GLY A 242 -7.49 13.82 -14.77
C GLY A 242 -8.76 13.92 -13.92
N GLY A 243 -9.92 13.81 -14.55
CA GLY A 243 -11.27 13.91 -13.96
C GLY A 243 -11.90 12.56 -13.61
N GLY A 244 -11.11 11.52 -13.33
CA GLY A 244 -11.57 10.23 -12.79
C GLY A 244 -11.70 10.25 -11.27
N ALA A 245 -11.97 9.09 -10.65
CA ALA A 245 -12.25 8.96 -9.21
C ALA A 245 -11.18 9.63 -8.31
N ALA A 246 -9.89 9.43 -8.61
CA ALA A 246 -8.81 10.07 -7.84
C ALA A 246 -8.81 11.60 -8.01
N GLY A 247 -8.99 12.08 -9.23
CA GLY A 247 -8.97 13.51 -9.51
C GLY A 247 -10.17 14.24 -8.92
N LEU A 248 -11.36 13.69 -9.09
CA LEU A 248 -12.60 14.26 -8.56
C LEU A 248 -12.55 14.40 -7.04
N VAL A 249 -12.14 13.34 -6.33
CA VAL A 249 -12.01 13.39 -4.86
C VAL A 249 -10.92 14.36 -4.42
N SER A 250 -9.77 14.40 -5.11
CA SER A 250 -8.70 15.36 -4.78
C SER A 250 -9.16 16.81 -4.95
N ALA A 251 -9.86 17.12 -6.05
CA ALA A 251 -10.37 18.45 -6.33
C ALA A 251 -11.48 18.86 -5.34
N TYR A 252 -12.40 17.92 -5.04
CA TYR A 252 -13.45 18.13 -4.04
C TYR A 252 -12.88 18.50 -2.67
N ILE A 253 -11.90 17.71 -2.18
CA ILE A 253 -11.27 17.95 -0.89
C ILE A 253 -10.59 19.31 -0.85
N ALA A 254 -9.87 19.68 -1.92
CA ALA A 254 -9.22 20.98 -2.00
C ALA A 254 -10.23 22.14 -1.95
N ALA A 255 -11.33 22.04 -2.71
CA ALA A 255 -12.39 23.04 -2.70
C ALA A 255 -13.11 23.13 -1.35
N ALA A 256 -13.37 21.98 -0.69
CA ALA A 256 -14.01 21.92 0.61
C ALA A 256 -13.22 22.68 1.69
N VAL A 257 -11.88 22.64 1.63
CA VAL A 257 -11.00 23.40 2.52
C VAL A 257 -10.65 24.80 1.98
N LYS A 258 -11.41 25.30 0.98
CA LYS A 258 -11.28 26.63 0.39
C LYS A 258 -9.95 26.91 -0.31
N ALA A 259 -9.24 25.85 -0.75
CA ALA A 259 -8.08 26.01 -1.59
C ALA A 259 -8.51 26.36 -3.04
N LYS A 260 -7.76 27.24 -3.70
CA LYS A 260 -7.97 27.55 -5.11
C LYS A 260 -7.45 26.39 -5.95
N VAL A 261 -8.36 25.60 -6.55
CA VAL A 261 -8.07 24.37 -7.27
C VAL A 261 -8.56 24.40 -8.69
N THR A 262 -7.74 23.88 -9.61
CA THR A 262 -8.13 23.62 -11.01
C THR A 262 -8.05 22.12 -11.27
N LEU A 263 -9.11 21.54 -11.80
CA LEU A 263 -9.18 20.17 -12.32
C LEU A 263 -9.11 20.23 -13.84
N ILE A 264 -8.22 19.44 -14.44
CA ILE A 264 -8.05 19.39 -15.90
C ILE A 264 -8.44 18.00 -16.39
N GLU A 265 -9.42 17.93 -17.31
CA GLU A 265 -9.86 16.68 -17.93
C GLU A 265 -9.84 16.79 -19.45
N ALA A 266 -9.18 15.83 -20.10
CA ALA A 266 -9.02 15.86 -21.56
C ALA A 266 -10.23 15.35 -22.33
N HIS A 267 -11.03 14.44 -21.74
CA HIS A 267 -12.11 13.72 -22.43
C HIS A 267 -13.46 13.87 -21.71
N LYS A 268 -13.73 12.95 -20.77
CA LYS A 268 -15.02 12.86 -20.07
C LYS A 268 -14.82 12.86 -18.57
N MET A 269 -15.54 13.73 -17.90
CA MET A 269 -15.65 13.74 -16.45
C MET A 269 -16.18 12.38 -15.93
N GLY A 270 -15.81 12.00 -14.71
CA GLY A 270 -16.12 10.69 -14.13
C GLY A 270 -15.11 9.59 -14.50
N GLY A 271 -14.27 9.85 -15.52
CA GLY A 271 -13.19 8.96 -15.94
C GLY A 271 -13.68 7.56 -16.34
N ASP A 272 -12.83 6.58 -16.12
CA ASP A 272 -13.04 5.21 -16.56
C ASP A 272 -14.23 4.53 -15.86
N CYS A 273 -14.36 4.68 -14.56
CA CYS A 273 -15.41 4.02 -13.77
C CYS A 273 -16.82 4.37 -14.26
N LEU A 274 -17.12 5.65 -14.46
CA LEU A 274 -18.42 6.12 -14.92
C LEU A 274 -18.68 5.75 -16.38
N ASN A 275 -17.69 5.98 -17.25
CA ASN A 275 -17.93 5.98 -18.70
C ASN A 275 -17.67 4.62 -19.35
N TYR A 276 -16.77 3.78 -18.77
CA TYR A 276 -16.25 2.61 -19.46
C TYR A 276 -16.14 1.36 -18.57
N GLY A 277 -16.13 1.51 -17.25
CA GLY A 277 -15.83 0.43 -16.30
C GLY A 277 -17.04 0.00 -15.48
N CYS A 278 -17.06 0.43 -14.21
CA CYS A 278 -17.98 -0.08 -13.19
C CYS A 278 -19.45 0.17 -13.51
N VAL A 279 -19.81 1.38 -13.92
CA VAL A 279 -21.23 1.75 -14.15
C VAL A 279 -21.82 1.00 -15.34
N PRO A 280 -21.24 1.04 -16.54
CA PRO A 280 -21.80 0.33 -17.67
C PRO A 280 -21.79 -1.19 -17.49
N SER A 281 -20.72 -1.78 -16.92
CA SER A 281 -20.67 -3.23 -16.74
C SER A 281 -21.72 -3.73 -15.77
N LYS A 282 -21.96 -3.03 -14.64
CA LYS A 282 -22.99 -3.43 -13.68
C LYS A 282 -24.40 -3.23 -14.20
N ALA A 283 -24.61 -2.22 -15.07
CA ALA A 283 -25.87 -2.07 -15.79
C ALA A 283 -26.13 -3.26 -16.77
N LEU A 284 -25.11 -3.72 -17.50
CA LEU A 284 -25.18 -4.88 -18.38
C LEU A 284 -25.41 -6.17 -17.58
N ILE A 285 -24.61 -6.42 -16.53
CA ILE A 285 -24.72 -7.58 -15.63
C ILE A 285 -26.14 -7.72 -15.10
N ARG A 286 -26.76 -6.60 -14.65
CA ARG A 286 -28.13 -6.63 -14.11
C ARG A 286 -29.15 -7.08 -15.16
N SER A 287 -29.03 -6.62 -16.41
CA SER A 287 -29.92 -7.07 -17.51
C SER A 287 -29.68 -8.54 -17.85
N ALA A 288 -28.42 -8.97 -17.91
CA ALA A 288 -28.05 -10.35 -18.18
C ALA A 288 -28.54 -11.31 -17.07
N LYS A 289 -28.43 -10.91 -15.79
CA LYS A 289 -28.93 -11.69 -14.65
C LYS A 289 -30.45 -11.85 -14.69
N LEU A 290 -31.18 -10.78 -15.04
CA LEU A 290 -32.64 -10.87 -15.19
C LEU A 290 -33.02 -11.81 -16.34
N ALA A 291 -32.35 -11.73 -17.49
CA ALA A 291 -32.61 -12.64 -18.61
C ALA A 291 -32.39 -14.12 -18.21
N GLN A 292 -31.35 -14.39 -17.42
CA GLN A 292 -31.09 -15.73 -16.88
C GLN A 292 -32.17 -16.18 -15.89
N GLN A 293 -32.59 -15.33 -14.97
CA GLN A 293 -33.68 -15.64 -14.03
C GLN A 293 -35.01 -15.95 -14.76
N MET A 294 -35.32 -15.23 -15.84
CA MET A 294 -36.51 -15.51 -16.64
C MET A 294 -36.48 -16.91 -17.31
N ARG A 295 -35.30 -17.38 -17.73
CA ARG A 295 -35.14 -18.72 -18.30
C ARG A 295 -35.31 -19.83 -17.28
N HIS A 296 -35.10 -19.57 -16.02
CA HIS A 296 -35.12 -20.52 -14.92
C HIS A 296 -36.23 -20.21 -13.89
N GLY A 297 -37.35 -19.65 -14.36
CA GLY A 297 -38.52 -19.33 -13.52
C GLY A 297 -39.06 -20.52 -12.72
N GLU A 298 -38.91 -21.75 -13.24
CA GLU A 298 -39.36 -22.99 -12.58
C GLU A 298 -38.73 -23.18 -11.20
N HIS A 299 -37.53 -22.68 -10.96
CA HIS A 299 -36.91 -22.73 -9.61
C HIS A 299 -37.71 -21.98 -8.55
N TYR A 300 -38.54 -21.03 -8.98
CA TYR A 300 -39.39 -20.22 -8.12
C TYR A 300 -40.89 -20.58 -8.24
N GLY A 301 -41.20 -21.72 -8.89
CA GLY A 301 -42.56 -22.13 -9.15
C GLY A 301 -43.31 -21.34 -10.23
N LEU A 302 -42.56 -20.58 -11.04
CA LEU A 302 -43.08 -19.79 -12.15
C LEU A 302 -42.78 -20.49 -13.47
N SER A 303 -43.54 -20.16 -14.54
CA SER A 303 -43.22 -20.67 -15.88
C SER A 303 -41.89 -20.05 -16.36
N SER A 304 -40.97 -20.90 -16.81
CA SER A 304 -39.77 -20.46 -17.53
C SER A 304 -40.13 -19.80 -18.83
N THR A 305 -39.51 -18.68 -19.15
CA THR A 305 -39.78 -17.91 -20.36
C THR A 305 -38.47 -17.53 -21.04
N GLN A 306 -38.40 -17.77 -22.35
CA GLN A 306 -37.29 -17.22 -23.15
C GLN A 306 -37.48 -15.72 -23.25
N PRO A 307 -36.53 -14.93 -22.75
CA PRO A 307 -36.67 -13.46 -22.81
C PRO A 307 -36.56 -12.98 -24.25
N GLU A 308 -37.61 -12.33 -24.74
CA GLU A 308 -37.54 -11.57 -25.99
C GLU A 308 -37.05 -10.16 -25.70
N PHE A 309 -35.94 -9.77 -26.30
CA PHE A 309 -35.37 -8.42 -26.11
C PHE A 309 -34.63 -7.95 -27.36
N SER A 310 -34.53 -6.66 -27.52
CA SER A 310 -33.63 -6.01 -28.45
C SER A 310 -32.29 -5.74 -27.74
N PHE A 311 -31.21 -6.24 -28.30
CA PHE A 311 -29.86 -5.96 -27.75
C PHE A 311 -29.60 -4.46 -27.76
N ARG A 312 -30.01 -3.73 -28.80
CA ARG A 312 -29.94 -2.25 -28.83
C ARG A 312 -30.64 -1.60 -27.62
N LYS A 313 -31.81 -2.10 -27.19
CA LYS A 313 -32.49 -1.58 -26.00
C LYS A 313 -31.71 -1.87 -24.70
N VAL A 314 -31.05 -3.01 -24.59
CA VAL A 314 -30.14 -3.31 -23.46
C VAL A 314 -28.99 -2.31 -23.44
N MET A 315 -28.35 -2.06 -24.56
CA MET A 315 -27.26 -1.07 -24.66
C MET A 315 -27.73 0.37 -24.42
N THR A 316 -28.94 0.72 -24.91
CA THR A 316 -29.59 2.01 -24.60
C THR A 316 -29.75 2.20 -23.09
N ARG A 317 -30.23 1.17 -22.38
CA ARG A 317 -30.36 1.21 -20.93
C ARG A 317 -29.00 1.40 -20.24
N VAL A 318 -27.93 0.74 -20.73
CA VAL A 318 -26.57 0.96 -20.18
C VAL A 318 -26.19 2.43 -20.30
N HIS A 319 -26.41 3.06 -21.45
CA HIS A 319 -26.14 4.49 -21.66
C HIS A 319 -27.05 5.41 -20.82
N GLU A 320 -28.30 5.03 -20.59
CA GLU A 320 -29.21 5.76 -19.69
C GLU A 320 -28.72 5.76 -18.25
N VAL A 321 -28.22 4.61 -17.75
CA VAL A 321 -27.64 4.53 -16.44
C VAL A 321 -26.40 5.43 -16.33
N ILE A 322 -25.51 5.41 -17.33
CA ILE A 322 -24.37 6.33 -17.36
C ILE A 322 -24.85 7.78 -17.30
N ARG A 323 -25.82 8.18 -18.13
CA ARG A 323 -26.37 9.55 -18.14
C ARG A 323 -27.03 9.95 -16.83
N THR A 324 -27.69 9.00 -16.16
CA THR A 324 -28.31 9.25 -14.84
C THR A 324 -27.27 9.50 -13.74
N VAL A 325 -26.11 8.82 -13.80
CA VAL A 325 -25.04 8.98 -12.83
C VAL A 325 -24.13 10.18 -13.16
N ALA A 326 -23.93 10.49 -14.44
CA ALA A 326 -23.01 11.53 -14.92
C ALA A 326 -23.14 12.91 -14.24
N PRO A 327 -24.34 13.42 -13.87
CA PRO A 327 -24.47 14.69 -13.15
C PRO A 327 -23.69 14.75 -11.83
N HIS A 328 -23.42 13.60 -11.19
CA HIS A 328 -22.64 13.53 -9.95
C HIS A 328 -21.18 13.89 -10.15
N ASP A 329 -20.67 13.73 -11.36
CA ASP A 329 -19.27 13.98 -11.73
C ASP A 329 -19.12 15.11 -12.77
N SER A 330 -20.17 15.89 -13.00
CA SER A 330 -20.22 16.87 -14.09
C SER A 330 -19.39 18.14 -13.82
N VAL A 331 -19.06 18.84 -14.89
CA VAL A 331 -18.38 20.15 -14.84
C VAL A 331 -19.18 21.14 -14.00
N GLU A 332 -20.50 21.19 -14.20
CA GLU A 332 -21.42 22.10 -13.51
C GLU A 332 -21.40 21.87 -12.01
N ARG A 333 -21.47 20.59 -11.58
CA ARG A 333 -21.40 20.23 -10.16
C ARG A 333 -20.08 20.66 -9.53
N TYR A 334 -18.94 20.33 -10.17
CA TYR A 334 -17.63 20.65 -9.61
C TYR A 334 -17.36 22.16 -9.60
N THR A 335 -17.83 22.89 -10.62
CA THR A 335 -17.80 24.35 -10.63
C THR A 335 -18.64 24.92 -9.48
N GLY A 336 -19.83 24.37 -9.24
CA GLY A 336 -20.69 24.74 -8.10
C GLY A 336 -20.05 24.44 -6.73
N LEU A 337 -19.16 23.45 -6.64
CA LEU A 337 -18.37 23.14 -5.45
C LEU A 337 -17.15 24.05 -5.26
N GLY A 338 -16.84 24.92 -6.22
CA GLY A 338 -15.72 25.86 -6.18
C GLY A 338 -14.45 25.34 -6.84
N VAL A 339 -14.55 24.30 -7.68
CA VAL A 339 -13.45 23.80 -8.51
C VAL A 339 -13.51 24.49 -9.88
N GLU A 340 -12.41 25.08 -10.32
CA GLU A 340 -12.29 25.46 -11.73
C GLU A 340 -12.03 24.21 -12.57
N VAL A 341 -12.90 23.91 -13.52
CA VAL A 341 -12.74 22.75 -14.41
C VAL A 341 -12.33 23.22 -15.79
N LEU A 342 -11.18 22.75 -16.28
CA LEU A 342 -10.68 23.03 -17.61
C LEU A 342 -10.70 21.75 -18.46
N GLN A 343 -11.31 21.83 -19.63
CA GLN A 343 -11.36 20.71 -20.57
C GLN A 343 -10.19 20.81 -21.55
N GLY A 344 -9.20 19.94 -21.41
CA GLY A 344 -8.00 19.97 -22.23
C GLY A 344 -6.91 19.02 -21.73
N TYR A 345 -5.83 18.98 -22.48
CA TYR A 345 -4.63 18.19 -22.17
C TYR A 345 -3.64 19.02 -21.34
N ALA A 346 -3.26 18.47 -20.17
CA ALA A 346 -2.27 19.06 -19.29
C ALA A 346 -0.87 18.48 -19.54
N ARG A 347 0.15 19.34 -19.54
CA ARG A 347 1.56 18.96 -19.55
C ARG A 347 2.29 19.72 -18.45
N ILE A 348 2.99 19.03 -17.59
CA ILE A 348 3.83 19.61 -16.55
C ILE A 348 5.16 20.03 -17.20
N THR A 349 5.44 21.32 -17.23
CA THR A 349 6.65 21.88 -17.89
C THR A 349 7.80 22.09 -16.91
N ASP A 350 7.47 22.37 -15.64
CA ASP A 350 8.37 22.42 -14.51
C ASP A 350 7.61 22.01 -13.22
N PRO A 351 8.27 21.82 -12.06
CA PRO A 351 7.59 21.32 -10.86
C PRO A 351 6.41 22.16 -10.37
N TRP A 352 6.21 23.35 -10.86
CA TRP A 352 5.12 24.25 -10.44
C TRP A 352 4.29 24.78 -11.60
N THR A 353 4.62 24.47 -12.84
CA THR A 353 3.95 25.03 -14.03
C THR A 353 3.31 23.93 -14.85
N VAL A 354 2.05 24.13 -15.18
CA VAL A 354 1.26 23.27 -16.05
C VAL A 354 0.79 24.06 -17.26
N GLU A 355 1.16 23.60 -18.44
CA GLU A 355 0.63 24.03 -19.72
C GLU A 355 -0.61 23.21 -20.07
N ILE A 356 -1.67 23.85 -20.47
CA ILE A 356 -2.97 23.21 -20.75
C ILE A 356 -3.37 23.58 -22.18
N LYS A 357 -3.42 22.59 -23.05
CA LYS A 357 -3.99 22.72 -24.39
C LYS A 357 -5.48 22.44 -24.29
N LEU A 358 -6.28 23.49 -24.31
CA LEU A 358 -7.74 23.40 -24.20
C LEU A 358 -8.35 22.75 -25.45
N ASN A 359 -9.53 22.16 -25.28
CA ASN A 359 -10.24 21.48 -26.37
C ASN A 359 -10.73 22.45 -27.47
N ASP A 360 -10.78 23.74 -27.18
CA ASP A 360 -11.05 24.82 -28.19
C ASP A 360 -9.81 25.20 -29.01
N GLY A 361 -8.65 24.58 -28.74
CA GLY A 361 -7.38 24.81 -29.42
C GLY A 361 -6.51 25.89 -28.79
N THR A 362 -6.99 26.63 -27.80
CA THR A 362 -6.20 27.64 -27.09
C THR A 362 -5.27 26.99 -26.07
N THR A 363 -4.21 27.70 -25.67
CA THR A 363 -3.25 27.21 -24.66
C THR A 363 -3.26 28.15 -23.47
N GLN A 364 -3.37 27.59 -22.27
CA GLN A 364 -3.30 28.30 -21.00
C GLN A 364 -2.14 27.74 -20.16
N THR A 365 -1.41 28.61 -19.49
CA THR A 365 -0.35 28.21 -18.56
C THR A 365 -0.72 28.69 -17.16
N LEU A 366 -0.66 27.77 -16.18
CA LEU A 366 -0.96 28.02 -14.78
C LEU A 366 0.17 27.58 -13.88
N THR A 367 0.44 28.41 -12.87
CA THR A 367 1.38 28.07 -11.79
C THR A 367 0.64 27.57 -10.54
N THR A 368 1.22 26.58 -9.85
CA THR A 368 0.59 25.96 -8.68
C THR A 368 1.58 25.57 -7.60
N ARG A 369 1.14 25.58 -6.34
CA ARG A 369 1.96 25.08 -5.23
C ARG A 369 2.16 23.56 -5.29
N SER A 370 1.13 22.83 -5.69
CA SER A 370 1.18 21.36 -5.77
C SER A 370 0.39 20.84 -6.97
N ILE A 371 0.76 19.64 -7.41
CA ILE A 371 0.11 18.94 -8.54
C ILE A 371 -0.28 17.54 -8.06
N VAL A 372 -1.48 17.09 -8.44
CA VAL A 372 -1.90 15.68 -8.31
C VAL A 372 -2.08 15.10 -9.70
N ILE A 373 -1.30 14.09 -10.03
CA ILE A 373 -1.41 13.29 -11.25
C ILE A 373 -2.43 12.19 -11.00
N ALA A 374 -3.59 12.26 -11.67
CA ALA A 374 -4.72 11.33 -11.53
C ALA A 374 -5.17 10.81 -12.92
N THR A 375 -4.20 10.61 -13.82
CA THR A 375 -4.43 10.29 -15.23
C THR A 375 -4.93 8.87 -15.50
N GLY A 376 -5.01 8.03 -14.45
CA GLY A 376 -5.59 6.70 -14.50
C GLY A 376 -4.81 5.69 -15.36
N ALA A 377 -5.55 4.73 -15.90
CA ALA A 377 -5.03 3.68 -16.77
C ALA A 377 -5.86 3.58 -18.06
N ARG A 378 -5.43 2.70 -18.95
CA ARG A 378 -6.14 2.30 -20.18
C ARG A 378 -6.10 0.78 -20.31
N PRO A 379 -7.01 0.17 -21.06
CA PRO A 379 -6.89 -1.25 -21.39
C PRO A 379 -5.53 -1.56 -22.02
N PHE A 380 -4.95 -2.67 -21.62
CA PHE A 380 -3.78 -3.21 -22.28
C PHE A 380 -4.23 -4.05 -23.50
N VAL A 381 -3.70 -3.72 -24.66
CA VAL A 381 -3.93 -4.48 -25.90
C VAL A 381 -2.67 -5.28 -26.16
N PRO A 382 -2.77 -6.63 -26.24
CA PRO A 382 -1.62 -7.46 -26.50
C PRO A 382 -1.14 -7.26 -27.95
N PRO A 383 0.18 -7.29 -28.20
CA PRO A 383 0.74 -7.14 -29.55
C PRO A 383 0.60 -8.46 -30.35
N LEU A 384 -0.64 -8.85 -30.65
CA LEU A 384 -0.92 -10.05 -31.44
C LEU A 384 -0.88 -9.71 -32.93
N PRO A 385 -0.13 -10.46 -33.76
CA PRO A 385 -0.14 -10.31 -35.19
C PRO A 385 -1.59 -10.46 -35.75
N GLY A 386 -1.99 -9.56 -36.64
CA GLY A 386 -3.31 -9.57 -37.28
C GLY A 386 -4.46 -9.04 -36.41
N LEU A 387 -4.24 -8.65 -35.16
CA LEU A 387 -5.31 -8.19 -34.25
C LEU A 387 -5.99 -6.91 -34.77
N GLU A 388 -5.22 -5.95 -35.26
CA GLU A 388 -5.74 -4.70 -35.83
C GLU A 388 -6.55 -4.94 -37.12
N GLU A 389 -6.16 -5.94 -37.93
CA GLU A 389 -6.84 -6.28 -39.20
C GLU A 389 -8.21 -6.89 -38.98
N VAL A 390 -8.36 -7.76 -37.98
CA VAL A 390 -9.64 -8.38 -37.62
C VAL A 390 -10.56 -7.42 -36.84
N GLY A 391 -9.98 -6.39 -36.20
CA GLY A 391 -10.66 -5.48 -35.32
C GLY A 391 -11.01 -6.10 -33.97
N TYR A 392 -11.00 -5.27 -32.94
CA TYR A 392 -11.31 -5.67 -31.56
C TYR A 392 -11.95 -4.52 -30.79
N VAL A 393 -12.56 -4.84 -29.68
CA VAL A 393 -13.01 -3.84 -28.69
C VAL A 393 -12.30 -4.07 -27.35
N THR A 394 -12.22 -3.01 -26.57
CA THR A 394 -11.75 -3.03 -25.17
C THR A 394 -12.87 -2.53 -24.27
N SER A 395 -12.68 -2.52 -22.95
CA SER A 395 -13.63 -1.89 -22.04
C SER A 395 -13.92 -0.42 -22.40
N ASP A 396 -12.95 0.30 -22.98
CA ASP A 396 -13.11 1.71 -23.34
C ASP A 396 -13.97 1.92 -24.62
N THR A 397 -14.00 0.97 -25.54
CA THR A 397 -14.66 1.09 -26.85
C THR A 397 -15.92 0.22 -27.00
N LEU A 398 -16.06 -0.81 -26.18
CA LEU A 398 -17.15 -1.78 -26.19
C LEU A 398 -18.53 -1.11 -26.22
N TRP A 399 -18.75 -0.15 -25.31
CA TRP A 399 -20.06 0.43 -25.05
C TRP A 399 -20.59 1.22 -26.23
N SER A 400 -19.75 2.00 -26.90
CA SER A 400 -20.14 2.73 -28.12
C SER A 400 -20.26 1.81 -29.33
N THR A 401 -19.31 0.90 -29.51
CA THR A 401 -19.31 0.00 -30.69
C THR A 401 -20.50 -0.93 -30.69
N PHE A 402 -20.84 -1.53 -29.55
CA PHE A 402 -21.94 -2.47 -29.46
C PHE A 402 -23.33 -1.80 -29.34
N ALA A 403 -23.39 -0.51 -29.02
CA ALA A 403 -24.64 0.24 -29.06
C ALA A 403 -25.23 0.35 -30.46
N GLU A 404 -24.41 0.24 -31.50
CA GLU A 404 -24.83 0.28 -32.90
C GLU A 404 -25.42 -1.07 -33.40
N LEU A 405 -25.29 -2.16 -32.63
CA LEU A 405 -25.74 -3.49 -33.00
C LEU A 405 -27.23 -3.69 -32.66
N ASP A 406 -27.99 -4.30 -33.57
CA ASP A 406 -29.37 -4.73 -33.31
C ASP A 406 -29.45 -6.01 -32.49
N GLU A 407 -28.52 -6.93 -32.73
CA GLU A 407 -28.37 -8.22 -32.04
C GLU A 407 -27.00 -8.31 -31.35
N ALA A 408 -26.91 -9.09 -30.30
CA ALA A 408 -25.62 -9.41 -29.68
C ALA A 408 -24.73 -10.20 -30.68
N PRO A 409 -23.40 -10.03 -30.65
CA PRO A 409 -22.50 -10.82 -31.50
C PRO A 409 -22.77 -12.32 -31.34
N LYS A 410 -22.99 -13.04 -32.42
CA LYS A 410 -23.33 -14.48 -32.35
C LYS A 410 -22.17 -15.30 -31.83
N ARG A 411 -20.95 -15.01 -32.29
CA ARG A 411 -19.70 -15.66 -31.85
C ARG A 411 -18.79 -14.59 -31.24
N LEU A 412 -18.66 -14.61 -29.94
CA LEU A 412 -17.88 -13.65 -29.21
C LEU A 412 -16.65 -14.31 -28.59
N VAL A 413 -15.48 -13.78 -28.90
CA VAL A 413 -14.24 -14.14 -28.18
C VAL A 413 -13.95 -13.11 -27.09
N VAL A 414 -13.70 -13.59 -25.88
CA VAL A 414 -13.21 -12.78 -24.74
C VAL A 414 -11.79 -13.23 -24.43
N LEU A 415 -10.82 -12.37 -24.67
CA LEU A 415 -9.42 -12.62 -24.38
C LEU A 415 -9.06 -12.13 -22.97
N GLY A 416 -8.77 -13.06 -22.07
CA GLY A 416 -8.42 -12.84 -20.67
C GLY A 416 -9.43 -13.44 -19.69
N GLY A 417 -8.92 -14.18 -18.69
CA GLY A 417 -9.69 -14.85 -17.63
C GLY A 417 -9.69 -14.10 -16.29
N GLY A 418 -9.36 -12.81 -16.31
CA GLY A 418 -9.46 -11.94 -15.13
C GLY A 418 -10.90 -11.48 -14.86
N PRO A 419 -11.15 -10.70 -13.78
CA PRO A 419 -12.49 -10.25 -13.38
C PRO A 419 -13.31 -9.64 -14.52
N ILE A 420 -12.74 -8.69 -15.26
CA ILE A 420 -13.42 -7.99 -16.37
C ILE A 420 -13.83 -8.99 -17.47
N GLY A 421 -12.92 -9.90 -17.84
CA GLY A 421 -13.20 -10.92 -18.86
C GLY A 421 -14.32 -11.85 -18.43
N CYS A 422 -14.31 -12.34 -17.18
CA CYS A 422 -15.34 -13.23 -16.63
C CYS A 422 -16.71 -12.54 -16.54
N GLU A 423 -16.77 -11.29 -16.06
CA GLU A 423 -18.03 -10.51 -15.99
C GLU A 423 -18.65 -10.31 -17.38
N LEU A 424 -17.84 -9.92 -18.36
CA LEU A 424 -18.32 -9.72 -19.73
C LEU A 424 -18.70 -11.03 -20.41
N ALA A 425 -17.87 -12.07 -20.29
CA ALA A 425 -18.16 -13.39 -20.87
C ALA A 425 -19.50 -13.94 -20.38
N GLN A 426 -19.75 -13.93 -19.07
CA GLN A 426 -21.00 -14.38 -18.49
C GLN A 426 -22.19 -13.52 -18.95
N SER A 427 -22.02 -12.19 -18.96
CA SER A 427 -23.09 -11.28 -19.35
C SER A 427 -23.53 -11.49 -20.81
N PHE A 428 -22.58 -11.59 -21.72
CA PHE A 428 -22.89 -11.80 -23.15
C PHE A 428 -23.45 -13.19 -23.45
N ALA A 429 -22.97 -14.23 -22.73
CA ALA A 429 -23.55 -15.56 -22.84
C ALA A 429 -25.03 -15.58 -22.44
N ARG A 430 -25.35 -14.94 -21.32
CA ARG A 430 -26.72 -14.77 -20.84
C ARG A 430 -27.58 -13.91 -21.74
N LEU A 431 -26.98 -13.05 -22.56
CA LEU A 431 -27.68 -12.27 -23.61
C LEU A 431 -27.68 -12.93 -24.99
N GLY A 432 -27.29 -14.21 -25.08
CA GLY A 432 -27.49 -15.05 -26.28
C GLY A 432 -26.27 -15.16 -27.20
N SER A 433 -25.12 -14.62 -26.85
CA SER A 433 -23.86 -14.85 -27.59
C SER A 433 -23.29 -16.24 -27.31
N GLY A 434 -22.77 -16.93 -28.32
CA GLY A 434 -21.84 -18.04 -28.15
C GLY A 434 -20.47 -17.49 -27.76
N VAL A 435 -20.10 -17.64 -26.51
CA VAL A 435 -18.87 -17.01 -25.96
C VAL A 435 -17.76 -18.03 -25.80
N THR A 436 -16.59 -17.75 -26.39
CA THR A 436 -15.34 -18.47 -26.10
C THR A 436 -14.40 -17.54 -25.33
N GLN A 437 -14.10 -17.88 -24.07
CA GLN A 437 -13.15 -17.14 -23.25
C GLN A 437 -11.79 -17.82 -23.25
N ILE A 438 -10.73 -17.07 -23.59
CA ILE A 438 -9.37 -17.58 -23.74
C ILE A 438 -8.51 -17.02 -22.61
N GLU A 439 -7.85 -17.89 -21.84
CA GLU A 439 -6.94 -17.54 -20.76
C GLU A 439 -5.63 -18.34 -20.89
N MET A 440 -4.52 -17.62 -20.86
CA MET A 440 -3.17 -18.18 -20.92
C MET A 440 -2.78 -18.93 -19.62
N ALA A 441 -3.34 -18.51 -18.50
CA ALA A 441 -3.10 -19.16 -17.21
C ALA A 441 -3.90 -20.48 -17.09
N PRO A 442 -3.50 -21.39 -16.17
CA PRO A 442 -4.16 -22.69 -15.99
C PRO A 442 -5.61 -22.59 -15.47
N ARG A 443 -6.05 -21.42 -15.05
CA ARG A 443 -7.40 -21.18 -14.57
C ARG A 443 -7.79 -19.71 -14.67
N ILE A 444 -9.07 -19.44 -14.74
CA ILE A 444 -9.61 -18.09 -14.62
C ILE A 444 -9.46 -17.59 -13.18
N MET A 445 -9.48 -16.27 -12.99
CA MET A 445 -9.37 -15.63 -11.67
C MET A 445 -8.16 -16.15 -10.85
N ILE A 446 -7.01 -16.26 -11.51
CA ILE A 446 -5.77 -16.89 -10.97
C ILE A 446 -5.31 -16.38 -9.61
N ARG A 447 -5.73 -15.18 -9.20
CA ARG A 447 -5.39 -14.57 -7.90
C ARG A 447 -6.24 -15.08 -6.74
N GLU A 448 -7.36 -15.72 -7.04
CA GLU A 448 -8.25 -16.30 -6.03
C GLU A 448 -7.83 -17.74 -5.70
N ASP A 449 -8.30 -18.29 -4.58
CA ASP A 449 -8.06 -19.69 -4.23
C ASP A 449 -8.66 -20.62 -5.30
N LEU A 450 -8.11 -21.82 -5.42
CA LEU A 450 -8.52 -22.80 -6.43
C LEU A 450 -10.03 -23.07 -6.41
N GLU A 451 -10.60 -23.29 -5.23
CA GLU A 451 -12.03 -23.56 -5.08
C GLU A 451 -12.93 -22.42 -5.60
N VAL A 452 -12.49 -21.17 -5.44
CA VAL A 452 -13.19 -19.99 -5.97
C VAL A 452 -13.14 -19.98 -7.49
N SER A 453 -11.97 -20.25 -8.06
CA SER A 453 -11.76 -20.35 -9.49
C SER A 453 -12.61 -21.47 -10.12
N GLU A 454 -12.74 -22.60 -9.42
CA GLU A 454 -13.56 -23.74 -9.87
C GLU A 454 -15.06 -23.43 -9.83
N LEU A 455 -15.54 -22.76 -8.78
CA LEU A 455 -16.93 -22.29 -8.71
C LEU A 455 -17.25 -21.29 -9.83
N ALA A 456 -16.36 -20.34 -10.07
CA ALA A 456 -16.50 -19.38 -11.17
C ALA A 456 -16.52 -20.10 -12.52
N ARG A 457 -15.62 -21.06 -12.75
CA ARG A 457 -15.57 -21.89 -13.97
C ARG A 457 -16.87 -22.67 -14.17
N ALA A 458 -17.34 -23.32 -13.13
CA ALA A 458 -18.59 -24.11 -13.20
C ALA A 458 -19.79 -23.22 -13.57
N SER A 459 -19.89 -22.02 -12.96
CA SER A 459 -20.97 -21.09 -13.24
C SER A 459 -20.91 -20.54 -14.68
N LEU A 460 -19.76 -20.08 -15.14
CA LEU A 460 -19.60 -19.58 -16.50
C LEU A 460 -19.90 -20.69 -17.55
N SER A 461 -19.44 -21.91 -17.29
CA SER A 461 -19.73 -23.06 -18.15
C SER A 461 -21.21 -23.42 -18.18
N ALA A 462 -21.92 -23.33 -17.03
CA ALA A 462 -23.36 -23.53 -16.95
C ALA A 462 -24.16 -22.48 -17.75
N ASP A 463 -23.63 -21.24 -17.82
CA ASP A 463 -24.16 -20.19 -18.70
C ASP A 463 -23.79 -20.35 -20.18
N GLY A 464 -23.07 -21.42 -20.56
CA GLY A 464 -22.71 -21.72 -21.94
C GLY A 464 -21.41 -21.10 -22.43
N VAL A 465 -20.56 -20.56 -21.54
CA VAL A 465 -19.23 -20.05 -21.91
C VAL A 465 -18.27 -21.21 -22.16
N GLU A 466 -17.68 -21.28 -23.35
CA GLU A 466 -16.55 -22.17 -23.63
C GLU A 466 -15.28 -21.57 -23.03
N LEU A 467 -14.72 -22.20 -21.99
CA LEU A 467 -13.53 -21.75 -21.31
C LEU A 467 -12.28 -22.49 -21.80
N LEU A 468 -11.35 -21.78 -22.40
CA LEU A 468 -10.05 -22.27 -22.85
C LEU A 468 -8.94 -21.75 -21.97
N THR A 469 -8.65 -22.46 -20.88
CA THR A 469 -7.51 -22.20 -20.00
C THR A 469 -6.26 -22.92 -20.51
N ASP A 470 -5.06 -22.48 -20.12
CA ASP A 470 -3.77 -22.93 -20.68
C ASP A 470 -3.67 -22.71 -22.21
N HIS A 471 -4.45 -21.77 -22.74
CA HIS A 471 -4.46 -21.45 -24.17
C HIS A 471 -3.87 -20.07 -24.43
N LYS A 472 -2.74 -20.03 -25.13
CA LYS A 472 -2.06 -18.80 -25.50
C LYS A 472 -2.54 -18.33 -26.89
N ALA A 473 -3.12 -17.15 -26.95
CA ALA A 473 -3.40 -16.51 -28.24
C ALA A 473 -2.07 -16.15 -28.93
N VAL A 474 -1.89 -16.57 -30.18
CA VAL A 474 -0.63 -16.38 -30.91
C VAL A 474 -0.75 -15.42 -32.10
N ARG A 475 -1.89 -15.38 -32.77
CA ARG A 475 -2.20 -14.45 -33.87
C ARG A 475 -3.68 -14.42 -34.18
N CYS A 476 -4.09 -13.42 -34.94
CA CYS A 476 -5.40 -13.31 -35.57
C CYS A 476 -5.24 -13.42 -37.10
N GLU A 477 -6.28 -13.92 -37.77
CA GLU A 477 -6.30 -14.13 -39.22
C GLU A 477 -7.65 -13.66 -39.79
N LYS A 478 -7.63 -13.09 -41.01
CA LYS A 478 -8.82 -12.72 -41.76
C LYS A 478 -8.86 -13.44 -43.09
N GLU A 479 -9.97 -14.10 -43.39
CA GLU A 479 -10.21 -14.80 -44.64
C GLU A 479 -11.54 -14.29 -45.25
N GLY A 480 -11.45 -13.33 -46.17
CA GLY A 480 -12.63 -12.61 -46.65
C GLY A 480 -13.27 -11.84 -45.48
N GLU A 481 -14.54 -12.14 -45.21
CA GLU A 481 -15.28 -11.56 -44.07
C GLU A 481 -15.13 -12.36 -42.75
N ARG A 482 -14.56 -13.55 -42.82
CA ARG A 482 -14.40 -14.43 -41.65
C ARG A 482 -13.17 -14.03 -40.86
N LYS A 483 -13.31 -13.99 -39.54
CA LYS A 483 -12.27 -13.62 -38.60
C LYS A 483 -11.94 -14.79 -37.69
N PHE A 484 -10.66 -15.02 -37.44
CA PHE A 484 -10.18 -16.11 -36.61
C PHE A 484 -9.14 -15.64 -35.60
N ILE A 485 -9.17 -16.21 -34.41
CA ILE A 485 -8.04 -16.18 -33.47
C ILE A 485 -7.42 -17.56 -33.38
N VAL A 486 -6.10 -17.62 -33.47
CA VAL A 486 -5.34 -18.87 -33.36
C VAL A 486 -4.78 -18.95 -31.97
N VAL A 487 -5.08 -20.00 -31.25
CA VAL A 487 -4.59 -20.30 -29.91
C VAL A 487 -3.69 -21.54 -29.95
N GLU A 488 -2.74 -21.58 -29.01
CA GLU A 488 -1.82 -22.70 -28.82
C GLU A 488 -2.02 -23.30 -27.43
N HIS A 489 -2.12 -24.63 -27.37
CA HIS A 489 -2.18 -25.43 -26.17
C HIS A 489 -1.39 -26.71 -26.38
N ASP A 490 -0.44 -27.05 -25.51
CA ASP A 490 0.43 -28.24 -25.58
C ASP A 490 1.08 -28.43 -26.96
N GLY A 491 1.52 -27.37 -27.61
CA GLY A 491 2.17 -27.37 -28.92
C GLY A 491 1.19 -27.59 -30.11
N GLN A 492 -0.10 -27.69 -29.83
CA GLN A 492 -1.13 -27.77 -30.86
C GLN A 492 -1.82 -26.44 -31.05
N THR A 493 -2.15 -26.09 -32.30
CA THR A 493 -2.87 -24.85 -32.60
C THR A 493 -4.32 -25.15 -32.94
N ARG A 494 -5.21 -24.29 -32.42
CA ARG A 494 -6.65 -24.31 -32.76
C ARG A 494 -7.07 -22.95 -33.32
N ARG A 495 -7.80 -22.94 -34.41
CA ARG A 495 -8.46 -21.75 -34.99
C ARG A 495 -9.87 -21.62 -34.43
N ILE A 496 -10.23 -20.44 -33.95
CA ILE A 496 -11.55 -20.12 -33.40
C ILE A 496 -12.12 -18.98 -34.23
N GLU A 497 -13.25 -19.23 -34.89
CA GLU A 497 -13.97 -18.22 -35.68
C GLU A 497 -14.79 -17.30 -34.75
N PHE A 498 -14.80 -16.00 -35.03
CA PHE A 498 -15.55 -15.03 -34.25
C PHE A 498 -16.11 -13.88 -35.09
N ASP A 499 -17.17 -13.25 -34.59
CA ASP A 499 -17.76 -12.02 -35.14
C ASP A 499 -17.19 -10.79 -34.44
N ALA A 500 -17.00 -10.88 -33.11
CA ALA A 500 -16.42 -9.82 -32.28
C ALA A 500 -15.41 -10.38 -31.28
N LEU A 501 -14.37 -9.57 -30.94
CA LEU A 501 -13.34 -9.90 -29.99
C LEU A 501 -13.22 -8.79 -28.93
N ILE A 502 -13.31 -9.16 -27.65
CA ILE A 502 -13.07 -8.27 -26.50
C ILE A 502 -11.67 -8.57 -25.94
N ALA A 503 -10.79 -7.57 -25.94
CA ALA A 503 -9.49 -7.65 -25.29
C ALA A 503 -9.60 -7.20 -23.81
N ALA A 504 -9.52 -8.17 -22.88
CA ALA A 504 -9.68 -7.97 -21.43
C ALA A 504 -8.47 -8.52 -20.62
N VAL A 505 -7.25 -8.41 -21.18
CA VAL A 505 -6.02 -8.99 -20.61
C VAL A 505 -5.28 -8.10 -19.61
N GLY A 506 -5.91 -7.05 -19.14
CA GLY A 506 -5.37 -6.17 -18.11
C GLY A 506 -5.41 -4.69 -18.47
N ARG A 507 -4.76 -3.90 -17.62
CA ARG A 507 -4.74 -2.43 -17.72
C ARG A 507 -3.32 -1.91 -17.56
N SER A 508 -3.00 -0.81 -18.24
CA SER A 508 -1.71 -0.14 -18.18
C SER A 508 -1.87 1.34 -17.81
N ALA A 509 -1.08 1.81 -16.86
CA ALA A 509 -1.12 3.20 -16.41
C ALA A 509 -0.81 4.18 -17.56
N ARG A 510 -1.47 5.34 -17.57
CA ARG A 510 -1.19 6.42 -18.52
C ARG A 510 0.01 7.22 -18.04
N LEU A 511 1.19 6.96 -18.62
CA LEU A 511 2.47 7.50 -18.16
C LEU A 511 3.09 8.51 -19.13
N LYS A 512 2.57 8.65 -20.35
CA LYS A 512 3.16 9.47 -21.41
C LYS A 512 2.32 10.69 -21.76
N GLY A 513 2.98 11.77 -22.17
CA GLY A 513 2.35 12.99 -22.66
C GLY A 513 2.08 14.06 -21.58
N PHE A 514 2.44 13.81 -20.32
CA PHE A 514 2.17 14.70 -19.20
C PHE A 514 3.40 15.47 -18.70
N GLY A 515 4.57 15.32 -19.34
CA GLY A 515 5.82 15.96 -18.91
C GLY A 515 6.60 15.17 -17.87
N LEU A 516 6.30 13.88 -17.64
CA LEU A 516 6.98 13.06 -16.62
C LEU A 516 8.41 12.75 -17.02
N GLU A 517 8.63 12.43 -18.29
CA GLU A 517 9.92 12.09 -18.84
C GLU A 517 10.87 13.31 -18.80
N GLU A 518 10.39 14.49 -19.18
CA GLU A 518 11.15 15.74 -19.20
C GLU A 518 11.53 16.20 -17.78
N LEU A 519 10.67 15.93 -16.81
CA LEU A 519 10.97 16.20 -15.40
C LEU A 519 11.84 15.10 -14.76
N GLY A 520 12.08 14.00 -15.45
CA GLY A 520 12.82 12.85 -14.92
C GLY A 520 12.09 12.16 -13.76
N ILE A 521 10.75 12.21 -13.73
CA ILE A 521 9.94 11.49 -12.74
C ILE A 521 9.99 10.00 -13.06
N PRO A 522 10.52 9.15 -12.16
CA PRO A 522 10.65 7.73 -12.43
C PRO A 522 9.30 7.05 -12.63
N THR A 523 9.21 6.28 -13.71
CA THR A 523 8.05 5.43 -14.03
C THR A 523 8.52 4.00 -14.28
N GLN A 524 7.71 3.03 -13.89
CA GLN A 524 7.86 1.61 -14.24
C GLN A 524 6.54 1.13 -14.85
N ARG A 525 5.80 0.29 -14.13
CA ARG A 525 4.39 -0.01 -14.47
C ARG A 525 3.45 1.14 -14.12
N THR A 526 3.85 1.96 -13.16
CA THR A 526 3.14 3.12 -12.62
C THR A 526 4.13 4.25 -12.34
N VAL A 527 3.65 5.43 -11.99
CA VAL A 527 4.49 6.50 -11.46
C VAL A 527 5.05 6.07 -10.10
N THR A 528 6.37 6.18 -9.94
CA THR A 528 7.02 5.83 -8.67
C THR A 528 6.70 6.88 -7.61
N THR A 529 6.05 6.46 -6.52
CA THR A 529 5.71 7.30 -5.37
C THR A 529 6.28 6.73 -4.08
N ASN A 530 6.40 7.59 -3.07
CA ASN A 530 6.67 7.15 -1.69
C ASN A 530 5.36 6.87 -0.93
N ASP A 531 5.45 6.49 0.35
CA ASP A 531 4.30 6.19 1.22
C ASP A 531 3.34 7.38 1.42
N TYR A 532 3.71 8.58 1.00
CA TYR A 532 2.90 9.80 1.07
C TYR A 532 2.31 10.20 -0.28
N LEU A 533 2.49 9.35 -1.30
CA LEU A 533 2.14 9.56 -2.71
C LEU A 533 2.95 10.70 -3.39
N GLU A 534 4.04 11.16 -2.78
CA GLU A 534 4.96 12.11 -3.40
C GLU A 534 5.78 11.40 -4.48
N THR A 535 5.96 12.04 -5.62
CA THR A 535 6.88 11.61 -6.69
C THR A 535 8.33 12.01 -6.35
N LEU A 536 9.21 12.06 -7.37
CA LEU A 536 10.55 12.65 -7.23
C LEU A 536 10.48 14.08 -6.65
N TYR A 537 9.47 14.85 -7.07
CA TYR A 537 9.22 16.21 -6.58
C TYR A 537 8.20 16.17 -5.45
N PRO A 538 8.56 16.63 -4.22
CA PRO A 538 7.68 16.56 -3.04
C PRO A 538 6.37 17.37 -3.13
N ASN A 539 6.19 18.18 -4.16
CA ASN A 539 4.95 18.90 -4.44
C ASN A 539 4.14 18.29 -5.59
N ILE A 540 4.64 17.24 -6.23
CA ILE A 540 3.93 16.50 -7.28
C ILE A 540 3.57 15.13 -6.73
N TYR A 541 2.28 14.86 -6.64
CA TYR A 541 1.69 13.64 -6.13
C TYR A 541 1.11 12.82 -7.28
N ALA A 542 0.96 11.51 -7.08
CA ALA A 542 0.17 10.68 -8.00
C ALA A 542 -0.81 9.83 -7.21
N ALA A 543 -2.04 9.67 -7.73
CA ALA A 543 -3.11 8.92 -7.10
C ALA A 543 -3.97 8.17 -8.13
N GLY A 544 -4.55 7.05 -7.73
CA GLY A 544 -5.33 6.15 -8.59
C GLY A 544 -4.46 5.20 -9.38
N ASP A 545 -5.00 4.67 -10.47
CA ASP A 545 -4.38 3.62 -11.29
C ASP A 545 -2.99 4.00 -11.81
N VAL A 546 -2.73 5.29 -11.99
CA VAL A 546 -1.43 5.80 -12.42
C VAL A 546 -0.34 5.61 -11.38
N ALA A 547 -0.70 5.58 -10.10
CA ALA A 547 0.22 5.40 -8.97
C ALA A 547 0.33 3.93 -8.51
N GLY A 548 -0.74 3.11 -8.68
CA GLY A 548 -0.78 1.77 -8.10
C GLY A 548 -0.70 1.78 -6.55
N PRO A 549 -0.43 0.66 -5.88
CA PRO A 549 -0.28 -0.68 -6.45
C PRO A 549 -1.62 -1.35 -6.83
N TYR A 550 -2.75 -0.76 -6.42
CA TYR A 550 -4.10 -1.26 -6.69
C TYR A 550 -4.80 -0.38 -7.74
N GLN A 551 -5.50 -1.03 -8.67
CA GLN A 551 -6.24 -0.36 -9.74
C GLN A 551 -7.74 -0.54 -9.52
N PHE A 552 -8.26 0.05 -8.41
CA PHE A 552 -9.68 0.03 -8.06
C PHE A 552 -10.19 1.45 -7.82
N THR A 553 -11.44 1.71 -8.16
CA THR A 553 -12.07 3.02 -7.99
C THR A 553 -12.04 3.49 -6.53
N HIS A 554 -12.35 2.60 -5.57
CA HIS A 554 -12.35 2.92 -4.15
C HIS A 554 -10.93 3.15 -3.59
N THR A 555 -9.90 2.45 -4.10
CA THR A 555 -8.50 2.74 -3.73
C THR A 555 -8.01 4.03 -4.35
N ALA A 556 -8.46 4.38 -5.57
CA ALA A 556 -8.18 5.66 -6.18
C ALA A 556 -8.74 6.83 -5.34
N SER A 557 -9.98 6.72 -4.88
CA SER A 557 -10.62 7.69 -3.97
C SER A 557 -9.91 7.76 -2.61
N HIS A 558 -9.49 6.61 -2.06
CA HIS A 558 -8.72 6.53 -0.83
C HIS A 558 -7.37 7.26 -0.96
N GLN A 559 -6.60 6.96 -2.01
CA GLN A 559 -5.33 7.64 -2.30
C GLN A 559 -5.51 9.14 -2.51
N ALA A 560 -6.58 9.55 -3.18
CA ALA A 560 -6.89 10.95 -3.45
C ALA A 560 -6.96 11.80 -2.19
N TRP A 561 -7.55 11.26 -1.11
CA TRP A 561 -7.57 11.94 0.18
C TRP A 561 -6.16 12.22 0.70
N TYR A 562 -5.28 11.21 0.68
CA TYR A 562 -3.89 11.37 1.14
C TYR A 562 -3.11 12.35 0.24
N ALA A 563 -3.26 12.22 -1.08
CA ALA A 563 -2.59 13.11 -2.02
C ALA A 563 -3.01 14.57 -1.82
N ALA A 564 -4.31 14.85 -1.75
CA ALA A 564 -4.84 16.19 -1.56
C ALA A 564 -4.46 16.80 -0.20
N VAL A 565 -4.62 16.02 0.89
CA VAL A 565 -4.29 16.49 2.25
C VAL A 565 -2.78 16.71 2.39
N ASN A 566 -1.95 15.80 1.86
CA ASN A 566 -0.50 15.98 1.89
C ASN A 566 -0.06 17.15 1.00
N ALA A 567 -0.69 17.38 -0.15
CA ALA A 567 -0.41 18.50 -1.05
C ALA A 567 -0.71 19.86 -0.39
N LEU A 568 -1.79 19.95 0.39
CA LEU A 568 -2.25 21.20 0.99
C LEU A 568 -1.67 21.44 2.38
N PHE A 569 -1.48 20.40 3.19
CA PHE A 569 -1.13 20.49 4.60
C PHE A 569 0.14 19.73 4.98
N GLY A 570 0.83 19.08 4.04
CA GLY A 570 2.01 18.25 4.30
C GLY A 570 3.21 18.98 4.92
N ASP A 571 3.24 20.32 4.87
CA ASP A 571 4.23 21.12 5.59
C ASP A 571 3.99 21.11 7.12
N PHE A 572 2.75 20.92 7.58
CA PHE A 572 2.37 20.77 8.99
C PHE A 572 2.41 19.32 9.44
N LYS A 573 1.62 18.46 8.75
CA LYS A 573 1.52 17.04 9.06
C LYS A 573 1.31 16.26 7.76
N ARG A 574 2.06 15.15 7.60
CA ARG A 574 1.91 14.23 6.48
C ARG A 574 1.25 12.94 6.93
N PHE A 575 0.42 12.39 6.05
CA PHE A 575 -0.30 11.16 6.28
C PHE A 575 0.21 10.09 5.32
N LYS A 576 0.66 8.97 5.88
CA LYS A 576 0.99 7.77 5.11
C LYS A 576 -0.26 7.10 4.61
N VAL A 577 -0.26 6.66 3.36
CA VAL A 577 -1.37 5.86 2.82
C VAL A 577 -1.46 4.55 3.56
N ASP A 578 -2.64 4.23 4.01
CA ASP A 578 -2.92 2.97 4.71
C ASP A 578 -3.57 1.96 3.75
N TYR A 579 -2.79 0.97 3.34
CA TYR A 579 -3.23 -0.17 2.53
C TYR A 579 -3.43 -1.46 3.34
N SER A 580 -3.57 -1.35 4.65
CA SER A 580 -3.67 -2.53 5.53
C SER A 580 -4.92 -3.37 5.25
N VAL A 581 -6.00 -2.76 4.76
CA VAL A 581 -7.27 -3.41 4.47
C VAL A 581 -7.80 -2.90 3.13
N ILE A 582 -7.66 -3.70 2.09
CA ILE A 582 -8.15 -3.39 0.74
C ILE A 582 -9.13 -4.48 0.31
N PRO A 583 -10.42 -4.18 0.16
CA PRO A 583 -11.42 -5.09 -0.38
C PRO A 583 -11.49 -5.02 -1.91
N TRP A 584 -11.96 -6.08 -2.56
CA TRP A 584 -12.39 -6.06 -3.96
C TRP A 584 -13.48 -7.10 -4.21
N SER A 585 -14.21 -6.93 -5.31
CA SER A 585 -15.24 -7.85 -5.74
C SER A 585 -15.20 -8.07 -7.26
N THR A 586 -15.50 -9.29 -7.68
CA THR A 586 -15.80 -9.68 -9.06
C THR A 586 -17.28 -9.99 -9.15
N PHE A 587 -17.99 -9.30 -10.04
CA PHE A 587 -19.45 -9.31 -10.12
C PHE A 587 -19.97 -10.34 -11.12
N ILE A 588 -19.37 -11.54 -11.15
CA ILE A 588 -19.95 -12.73 -11.76
C ILE A 588 -21.09 -13.23 -10.87
N ASP A 589 -21.80 -14.24 -11.31
CA ASP A 589 -22.86 -14.88 -10.53
C ASP A 589 -22.51 -16.37 -10.32
N PRO A 590 -22.19 -16.77 -9.05
CA PRO A 590 -22.19 -15.99 -7.81
C PRO A 590 -21.06 -14.97 -7.75
N GLU A 591 -21.30 -13.85 -7.04
CA GLU A 591 -20.28 -12.84 -6.80
C GLU A 591 -19.11 -13.41 -5.98
N VAL A 592 -17.92 -12.90 -6.24
CA VAL A 592 -16.70 -13.22 -5.46
C VAL A 592 -16.14 -11.94 -4.86
N ALA A 593 -16.11 -11.87 -3.54
CA ALA A 593 -15.56 -10.73 -2.81
C ALA A 593 -14.45 -11.16 -1.85
N ARG A 594 -13.39 -10.35 -1.75
CA ARG A 594 -12.25 -10.65 -0.88
C ARG A 594 -11.69 -9.40 -0.20
N VAL A 595 -11.18 -9.61 1.02
CA VAL A 595 -10.36 -8.63 1.74
C VAL A 595 -9.21 -9.36 2.44
N GLY A 596 -8.02 -8.79 2.40
CA GLY A 596 -6.83 -9.36 3.02
C GLY A 596 -6.31 -10.61 2.29
N LEU A 597 -5.71 -11.55 3.04
CA LEU A 597 -5.06 -12.74 2.50
C LEU A 597 -6.07 -13.82 2.13
N ASN A 598 -5.81 -14.53 1.03
CA ASN A 598 -6.35 -15.87 0.81
C ASN A 598 -5.29 -16.92 1.15
N GLU A 599 -5.62 -18.20 1.02
CA GLU A 599 -4.72 -19.30 1.34
C GLU A 599 -3.47 -19.31 0.43
N GLN A 600 -3.66 -19.04 -0.86
CA GLN A 600 -2.56 -18.98 -1.83
C GLN A 600 -1.54 -17.92 -1.42
N GLU A 601 -1.97 -16.69 -1.15
CA GLU A 601 -1.07 -15.61 -0.74
C GLU A 601 -0.46 -15.83 0.64
N ALA A 602 -1.19 -16.45 1.58
CA ALA A 602 -0.67 -16.78 2.89
C ALA A 602 0.47 -17.81 2.78
N LYS A 603 0.30 -18.86 1.95
CA LYS A 603 1.33 -19.86 1.66
C LYS A 603 2.56 -19.24 0.99
N GLU A 604 2.37 -18.43 -0.05
CA GLU A 604 3.45 -17.74 -0.77
C GLU A 604 4.27 -16.81 0.16
N LYS A 605 3.61 -16.16 1.12
CA LYS A 605 4.24 -15.25 2.09
C LYS A 605 4.77 -15.98 3.34
N GLY A 606 4.55 -17.29 3.49
CA GLY A 606 4.94 -18.06 4.67
C GLY A 606 4.22 -17.64 5.95
N ILE A 607 2.99 -17.11 5.84
CA ILE A 607 2.18 -16.68 6.97
C ILE A 607 1.36 -17.85 7.47
N ALA A 608 1.52 -18.22 8.75
CA ALA A 608 0.71 -19.25 9.37
C ALA A 608 -0.73 -18.78 9.56
N TYR A 609 -1.69 -19.64 9.23
CA TYR A 609 -3.12 -19.34 9.31
C TYR A 609 -3.93 -20.58 9.70
N GLU A 610 -5.13 -20.33 10.16
CA GLU A 610 -6.23 -21.31 10.29
C GLU A 610 -7.37 -20.92 9.38
N VAL A 611 -8.09 -21.91 8.84
CA VAL A 611 -9.24 -21.70 7.95
C VAL A 611 -10.52 -21.99 8.71
N VAL A 612 -11.48 -21.09 8.56
CA VAL A 612 -12.86 -21.28 8.98
C VAL A 612 -13.74 -21.07 7.76
N LYS A 613 -14.70 -21.96 7.56
CA LYS A 613 -15.61 -21.90 6.42
C LYS A 613 -17.04 -22.18 6.86
N PHE A 614 -17.98 -21.37 6.38
CA PHE A 614 -19.42 -21.59 6.48
C PHE A 614 -19.99 -21.68 5.07
N ASN A 615 -20.75 -22.74 4.77
CA ASN A 615 -21.36 -22.95 3.46
C ASN A 615 -22.76 -22.37 3.40
N ASN A 616 -23.08 -21.66 2.33
CA ASN A 616 -24.38 -21.01 2.14
C ASN A 616 -25.55 -22.01 2.01
N GLU A 617 -25.27 -23.29 1.76
CA GLU A 617 -26.25 -24.38 1.76
C GLU A 617 -26.96 -24.55 3.13
N GLU A 618 -26.33 -24.07 4.21
CA GLU A 618 -26.86 -24.12 5.57
C GLU A 618 -27.53 -22.80 5.98
N LEU A 619 -27.63 -21.81 5.07
CA LEU A 619 -28.15 -20.48 5.37
C LEU A 619 -29.63 -20.38 4.97
N ASP A 620 -30.51 -20.22 5.92
CA ASP A 620 -31.97 -20.16 5.69
C ASP A 620 -32.39 -19.14 4.62
N ARG A 621 -31.77 -17.96 4.64
CA ARG A 621 -32.10 -16.94 3.64
C ARG A 621 -31.60 -17.31 2.24
N ALA A 622 -30.43 -17.90 2.11
CA ALA A 622 -29.93 -18.35 0.80
C ALA A 622 -30.77 -19.49 0.24
N ILE A 623 -31.23 -20.40 1.11
CA ILE A 623 -32.17 -21.48 0.75
C ILE A 623 -33.49 -20.88 0.27
N ALA A 624 -34.06 -19.93 1.02
CA ALA A 624 -35.33 -19.28 0.66
C ALA A 624 -35.26 -18.52 -0.66
N ASP A 625 -34.11 -17.88 -0.94
CA ASP A 625 -33.87 -17.13 -2.18
C ASP A 625 -33.43 -18.01 -3.37
N GLY A 626 -33.24 -19.33 -3.17
CA GLY A 626 -32.74 -20.24 -4.22
C GLY A 626 -31.26 -19.99 -4.60
N THR A 627 -30.50 -19.37 -3.71
CA THR A 627 -29.08 -18.98 -3.91
C THR A 627 -28.14 -19.67 -2.93
N ALA A 628 -28.52 -20.86 -2.46
CA ALA A 628 -27.80 -21.62 -1.43
C ALA A 628 -26.52 -22.28 -1.97
N HIS A 629 -25.66 -21.51 -2.62
CA HIS A 629 -24.37 -21.95 -3.14
C HIS A 629 -23.27 -20.95 -2.75
N GLY A 630 -22.03 -21.45 -2.68
CA GLY A 630 -20.90 -20.64 -2.24
C GLY A 630 -20.65 -20.71 -0.72
N PHE A 631 -19.89 -19.79 -0.20
CA PHE A 631 -19.41 -19.83 1.19
C PHE A 631 -18.86 -18.49 1.69
N VAL A 632 -18.72 -18.42 3.02
CA VAL A 632 -17.87 -17.44 3.72
C VAL A 632 -16.66 -18.18 4.28
N LYS A 633 -15.46 -17.87 3.78
CA LYS A 633 -14.16 -18.42 4.23
C LYS A 633 -13.35 -17.33 4.90
N VAL A 634 -12.91 -17.58 6.12
CA VAL A 634 -12.12 -16.66 6.93
C VAL A 634 -10.77 -17.28 7.28
N LEU A 635 -9.68 -16.57 7.04
CA LEU A 635 -8.35 -16.92 7.52
C LEU A 635 -8.08 -16.15 8.82
N THR A 636 -7.65 -16.88 9.86
CA THR A 636 -7.30 -16.29 11.16
C THR A 636 -5.87 -16.61 11.56
N VAL A 637 -5.33 -15.84 12.49
CA VAL A 637 -4.07 -16.19 13.16
C VAL A 637 -4.28 -17.46 13.99
N PRO A 638 -3.42 -18.49 13.91
CA PRO A 638 -3.57 -19.73 14.65
C PRO A 638 -3.86 -19.53 16.14
N GLY A 639 -4.94 -20.15 16.62
CA GLY A 639 -5.43 -20.04 18.00
C GLY A 639 -5.96 -18.67 18.41
N LYS A 640 -6.17 -17.74 17.47
CA LYS A 640 -6.69 -16.38 17.75
C LYS A 640 -7.81 -16.03 16.77
N ASP A 641 -8.79 -15.27 17.24
CA ASP A 641 -9.90 -14.77 16.42
C ASP A 641 -9.53 -13.57 15.50
N LYS A 642 -8.25 -13.22 15.43
CA LYS A 642 -7.75 -12.15 14.61
C LYS A 642 -7.80 -12.53 13.13
N ILE A 643 -8.56 -11.77 12.35
CA ILE A 643 -8.79 -11.98 10.93
C ILE A 643 -7.55 -11.55 10.11
N LEU A 644 -7.08 -12.45 9.24
CA LEU A 644 -6.01 -12.22 8.26
C LEU A 644 -6.57 -11.92 6.86
N GLY A 645 -7.71 -12.52 6.53
CA GLY A 645 -8.40 -12.30 5.28
C GLY A 645 -9.72 -13.04 5.22
N VAL A 646 -10.58 -12.62 4.30
CA VAL A 646 -11.92 -13.19 4.10
C VAL A 646 -12.20 -13.28 2.61
N THR A 647 -12.76 -14.39 2.19
CA THR A 647 -13.31 -14.62 0.85
C THR A 647 -14.77 -15.02 0.98
N ILE A 648 -15.66 -14.29 0.31
CA ILE A 648 -17.09 -14.60 0.23
C ILE A 648 -17.41 -14.92 -1.23
N VAL A 649 -18.06 -16.05 -1.44
CA VAL A 649 -18.66 -16.42 -2.73
C VAL A 649 -20.15 -16.60 -2.53
N GLY A 650 -20.95 -15.84 -3.25
CA GLY A 650 -22.41 -15.91 -3.10
C GLY A 650 -23.11 -14.64 -3.54
N GLU A 651 -24.44 -14.60 -3.33
CA GLU A 651 -25.26 -13.44 -3.63
C GLU A 651 -24.85 -12.27 -2.74
N HIS A 652 -24.70 -11.06 -3.31
CA HIS A 652 -24.31 -9.84 -2.61
C HIS A 652 -22.98 -9.95 -1.81
N ALA A 653 -22.03 -10.79 -2.26
CA ALA A 653 -20.76 -10.99 -1.56
C ALA A 653 -20.01 -9.67 -1.32
N GLY A 654 -20.06 -8.74 -2.29
CA GLY A 654 -19.43 -7.44 -2.18
C GLY A 654 -19.99 -6.58 -1.04
N ASP A 655 -21.31 -6.63 -0.82
CA ASP A 655 -21.99 -5.90 0.25
C ASP A 655 -21.72 -6.54 1.61
N LEU A 656 -21.79 -7.87 1.68
CA LEU A 656 -21.55 -8.65 2.91
C LEU A 656 -20.13 -8.51 3.44
N LEU A 657 -19.16 -8.32 2.57
CA LEU A 657 -17.74 -8.16 2.92
C LEU A 657 -17.48 -6.91 3.78
N ALA A 658 -18.34 -5.88 3.71
CA ALA A 658 -18.15 -4.60 4.38
C ALA A 658 -18.00 -4.74 5.91
N GLU A 659 -18.68 -5.69 6.54
CA GLU A 659 -18.57 -5.98 7.97
C GLU A 659 -17.15 -6.46 8.33
N PHE A 660 -16.58 -7.37 7.55
CA PHE A 660 -15.22 -7.85 7.75
C PHE A 660 -14.18 -6.76 7.49
N VAL A 661 -14.41 -5.90 6.49
CA VAL A 661 -13.55 -4.74 6.21
C VAL A 661 -13.48 -3.81 7.42
N LEU A 662 -14.64 -3.50 8.03
CA LEU A 662 -14.72 -2.69 9.24
C LEU A 662 -14.02 -3.39 10.42
N ALA A 663 -14.29 -4.68 10.63
CA ALA A 663 -13.68 -5.46 11.68
C ALA A 663 -12.14 -5.48 11.56
N MET A 664 -11.61 -5.80 10.39
CA MET A 664 -10.17 -5.82 10.13
C MET A 664 -9.53 -4.45 10.31
N LYS A 665 -10.18 -3.38 9.80
CA LYS A 665 -9.68 -2.01 9.92
C LYS A 665 -9.50 -1.54 11.36
N HIS A 666 -10.38 -1.98 12.24
CA HIS A 666 -10.38 -1.62 13.66
C HIS A 666 -9.81 -2.71 14.58
N GLY A 667 -9.22 -3.77 14.00
CA GLY A 667 -8.59 -4.85 14.76
C GLY A 667 -9.59 -5.69 15.58
N LEU A 668 -10.85 -5.75 15.13
CA LEU A 668 -11.88 -6.58 15.73
C LEU A 668 -11.75 -8.02 15.21
N GLY A 669 -11.85 -8.99 16.10
CA GLY A 669 -11.81 -10.42 15.78
C GLY A 669 -13.19 -11.02 15.60
N LEU A 670 -13.23 -12.31 15.22
CA LEU A 670 -14.48 -13.05 14.98
C LEU A 670 -15.42 -13.10 16.20
N ASN A 671 -14.91 -13.08 17.43
CA ASN A 671 -15.74 -13.02 18.62
C ASN A 671 -16.59 -11.73 18.69
N LYS A 672 -16.12 -10.62 18.08
CA LYS A 672 -16.90 -9.38 18.02
C LYS A 672 -18.03 -9.48 17.01
N ILE A 673 -17.78 -10.09 15.86
CA ILE A 673 -18.80 -10.37 14.84
C ILE A 673 -19.86 -11.32 15.43
N LEU A 674 -19.46 -12.42 16.08
CA LEU A 674 -20.36 -13.36 16.72
C LEU A 674 -21.23 -12.71 17.80
N GLY A 675 -20.68 -11.77 18.56
CA GLY A 675 -21.39 -11.02 19.59
C GLY A 675 -22.29 -9.89 19.07
N THR A 676 -22.28 -9.63 17.77
CA THR A 676 -23.13 -8.63 17.11
C THR A 676 -24.46 -9.26 16.72
N ILE A 677 -25.56 -8.53 16.94
CA ILE A 677 -26.91 -9.00 16.55
C ILE A 677 -27.07 -8.80 15.04
N HIS A 678 -27.34 -9.89 14.32
CA HIS A 678 -27.65 -9.85 12.88
C HIS A 678 -29.19 -10.05 12.74
N ILE A 679 -29.75 -9.38 11.73
CA ILE A 679 -31.18 -9.52 11.42
C ILE A 679 -31.41 -10.91 10.81
N TYR A 680 -32.42 -11.64 11.29
CA TYR A 680 -32.86 -12.90 10.74
C TYR A 680 -34.19 -12.74 9.99
N PRO A 681 -34.38 -13.37 8.82
CA PRO A 681 -33.37 -14.08 8.03
C PRO A 681 -32.69 -13.12 7.03
N THR A 682 -31.38 -13.10 7.02
CA THR A 682 -30.58 -12.29 6.04
C THR A 682 -29.34 -13.05 5.58
N LEU A 683 -28.78 -12.64 4.43
CA LEU A 683 -27.52 -13.19 3.95
C LEU A 683 -26.34 -12.82 4.86
N ALA A 684 -26.43 -11.72 5.61
CA ALA A 684 -25.37 -11.27 6.55
C ALA A 684 -25.16 -12.24 7.72
N GLU A 685 -26.13 -13.11 8.04
CA GLU A 685 -25.96 -14.13 9.08
C GLU A 685 -24.84 -15.14 8.74
N ALA A 686 -24.50 -15.31 7.47
CA ALA A 686 -23.37 -16.15 7.06
C ALA A 686 -22.06 -15.69 7.73
N ASN A 687 -21.86 -14.36 7.89
CA ASN A 687 -20.69 -13.80 8.57
C ASN A 687 -20.66 -14.20 10.05
N LYS A 688 -21.79 -14.11 10.72
CA LYS A 688 -21.98 -14.52 12.13
C LYS A 688 -21.76 -16.04 12.29
N TYR A 689 -22.32 -16.84 11.37
CA TYR A 689 -22.17 -18.30 11.43
C TYR A 689 -20.72 -18.73 11.18
N ALA A 690 -19.99 -18.10 10.23
CA ALA A 690 -18.56 -18.33 10.07
C ALA A 690 -17.79 -18.02 11.38
N ALA A 691 -18.14 -16.92 12.06
CA ALA A 691 -17.57 -16.61 13.37
C ALA A 691 -17.95 -17.63 14.45
N GLY A 692 -19.18 -18.19 14.37
CA GLY A 692 -19.67 -19.28 15.22
C GLY A 692 -18.88 -20.58 15.03
N GLU A 693 -18.57 -20.95 13.79
CA GLU A 693 -17.73 -22.12 13.47
C GLU A 693 -16.34 -21.99 14.11
N TRP A 694 -15.72 -20.80 13.99
CA TRP A 694 -14.45 -20.55 14.66
C TRP A 694 -14.55 -20.76 16.17
N LYS A 695 -15.60 -20.21 16.80
CA LYS A 695 -15.82 -20.32 18.24
C LYS A 695 -16.03 -21.77 18.67
N ARG A 696 -16.74 -22.55 17.87
CA ARG A 696 -17.01 -23.98 18.11
C ARG A 696 -15.72 -24.81 18.05
N ALA A 697 -14.91 -24.56 17.00
CA ALA A 697 -13.61 -25.22 16.82
C ALA A 697 -12.62 -24.91 17.96
N HIS A 698 -12.72 -23.74 18.59
CA HIS A 698 -11.87 -23.30 19.69
C HIS A 698 -12.55 -23.42 21.07
N ALA A 699 -13.56 -24.26 21.20
CA ALA A 699 -14.23 -24.49 22.48
C ALA A 699 -13.24 -25.11 23.51
N PRO A 700 -13.14 -24.55 24.74
CA PRO A 700 -12.19 -25.00 25.74
C PRO A 700 -12.65 -26.35 26.33
N GLN A 701 -12.25 -27.47 25.75
CA GLN A 701 -12.68 -28.82 26.07
C GLN A 701 -12.60 -29.15 27.58
N LYS A 702 -11.50 -28.75 28.24
CA LYS A 702 -11.35 -28.95 29.68
C LYS A 702 -12.42 -28.23 30.51
N LEU A 703 -12.79 -27.02 30.08
CA LEU A 703 -13.87 -26.28 30.75
C LEU A 703 -15.25 -26.89 30.49
N LEU A 704 -15.48 -27.40 29.26
CA LEU A 704 -16.72 -28.08 28.92
C LEU A 704 -16.96 -29.33 29.76
N VAL A 705 -15.94 -30.17 29.97
CA VAL A 705 -15.98 -31.33 30.86
C VAL A 705 -16.27 -30.91 32.32
N TRP A 706 -15.65 -29.82 32.78
CA TRP A 706 -15.92 -29.28 34.09
C TRP A 706 -17.40 -28.78 34.22
N LEU A 707 -17.89 -28.07 33.21
CA LEU A 707 -19.25 -27.58 33.14
C LEU A 707 -20.28 -28.74 33.12
N GLU A 708 -19.99 -29.82 32.40
CA GLU A 708 -20.79 -31.02 32.39
C GLU A 708 -20.98 -31.58 33.83
N ARG A 709 -19.86 -31.72 34.57
CA ARG A 709 -19.88 -32.15 35.97
C ARG A 709 -20.61 -31.16 36.86
N PHE A 710 -20.42 -29.88 36.68
CA PHE A 710 -21.13 -28.83 37.40
C PHE A 710 -22.65 -28.91 37.18
N HIS A 711 -23.08 -29.07 35.92
CA HIS A 711 -24.49 -29.22 35.59
C HIS A 711 -25.08 -30.55 36.12
N ALA A 712 -24.32 -31.63 36.08
CA ALA A 712 -24.72 -32.89 36.69
C ALA A 712 -24.93 -32.75 38.21
N TRP A 713 -23.99 -32.12 38.90
CA TRP A 713 -24.12 -31.82 40.34
C TRP A 713 -25.34 -30.92 40.64
N ARG A 714 -25.63 -29.92 39.80
CA ARG A 714 -26.83 -29.07 40.00
C ARG A 714 -28.16 -29.78 39.76
N ARG A 715 -28.16 -30.88 39.05
CA ARG A 715 -29.39 -31.70 38.88
C ARG A 715 -29.64 -32.66 40.04
N GLY A 716 -28.75 -32.88 40.93
CA GLY A 716 -28.77 -33.80 42.05
C GLY A 716 -28.07 -35.10 41.68
#